data_2e8dcf4c6fac87d96114687330659da7
#
_entry.id   2e8dcf4c6fac87d96114687330659da7
#
_cell.length_a   1.000
_cell.length_b   1.000
_cell.length_c   1.000
_cell.angle_alpha   90.00
_cell.angle_beta   90.00
_cell.angle_gamma   90.00
#
_symmetry.space_group_name_H-M   'P 1'
#
loop_
_entity.id
_entity.type
_entity.pdbx_description
1 polymer ?
#
loop_
_entity_poly.entity_id
_entity_poly.type
_entity_poly.pdbx_seq_one_letter_code
_entity_poly.pdbx_strand_id
1 'polypeptide(L)'
;MNTQNSPIHQTVVSLIDFVFQKYHDELAVIIEDQQFTYGELQQRTEQLSQYLTAQNSLKPNSLVGLCIEPSLEMVIAICAILKAGAAFVPLDPDLPRQRLSYMIADAKLTTILTQQKFAFDIEPAMRQSGLDGQMFFLDTPTVWQPLTTSSSLPSVEPDQLAYIIYTSGSTGVPKGVMLTHQGLLNLVEASCNTFNITPGLRLLQFASISFDAAVWEIFTALCGGAILVLGAREQMLPGQLLANFITKHSVNWVMLPPSVLATLTPFRNYLPDLQMVVVGGEACPVSLAQAWVSPHTRFFNAYGPTEITVCCTIHEFKQQDISLPIGYALPNVELYILNEELQICPRGEKGELYVGGMGVAQGYLDKPEITHYRFLDNPFGVGKIYKTGDIVYEDPSHAGLLHYAGRSDHQVKIRGKRIEIEAIEMILAQHPGVQMNAVKAIRTTHIESSDVPENYGVSMLVAYIVPKAGQFLIEKHLQRFAAEQLPDYMVPTRFVFMDELPLLPNRSKVDRNALPELPQTPSFVTDTMDNSIKIAVVFDEALELPTGTCKPHSNFFEMGGSSLCIAHILYGLERDFGVTIPSRLIYEYPTPSDVARLLEQFKLKSESVADDRHIDLKAEAVLSPDLNTSIWQHPPQAKYDCALITGTTGFLGAHLLDELLTRGSYRKIYCLIRAESQAIAIERLRTTFIQYQLPTAKLERVNVINGDIEQPQLQLSTQLFDQLGEEVDQIYHVAADTNYIKPYSLIKKSNVDGTANILTLAAHRRHKTLHYLSTLAVYGSITSLLGINEVAEEFDIDLCEGIISVEYGYVRSKWVAERMLHSAQAEGLAVSLYRPGFISGHRQTKVANLNDMFYRFVSGCIQMGMYPDFPEKRWVPTPVDYVAEAIAHLSLDAKYTGGQYNILVPQEKELSHLEIFEYIQELGYPLQKISPKNWLNSLSTLSTTNPLHPLISFFQEKVYQDRSTILEVHHRTPNFQTENVLHAIQGTNIECPTIDKNLIRQYLPNFDKNFSTKHLQDTASLNY
;
A
#
# COMPACT_ATOMS: atom_id res chain seq x y z
N MET A 1 24.00 -7.32 43.91
CA MET A 1 22.99 -6.82 44.89
C MET A 1 22.24 -8.00 45.47
N ASN A 2 21.98 -8.03 46.74
CA ASN A 2 21.47 -9.22 47.47
C ASN A 2 20.11 -9.71 46.91
N THR A 3 20.12 -10.95 46.45
CA THR A 3 18.96 -11.67 45.88
C THR A 3 18.05 -12.34 46.96
N GLN A 4 17.95 -11.78 48.16
CA GLN A 4 17.29 -12.49 49.26
C GLN A 4 15.95 -11.94 49.73
N ASN A 5 15.22 -11.11 49.00
CA ASN A 5 13.84 -10.71 49.37
C ASN A 5 12.98 -10.14 48.20
N SER A 6 13.13 -10.66 46.99
CA SER A 6 12.11 -10.37 45.96
C SER A 6 10.92 -11.32 46.14
N PRO A 7 9.67 -10.85 46.09
CA PRO A 7 8.50 -11.74 46.10
C PRO A 7 8.61 -12.70 44.91
N ILE A 8 8.34 -13.98 45.17
CA ILE A 8 8.30 -14.98 44.09
C ILE A 8 7.01 -14.71 43.30
N HIS A 9 7.12 -14.13 42.11
CA HIS A 9 6.00 -13.96 41.19
C HIS A 9 5.69 -15.31 40.55
N GLN A 10 4.39 -15.59 40.38
CA GLN A 10 3.92 -16.84 39.77
C GLN A 10 3.40 -16.60 38.37
N THR A 11 2.95 -15.39 38.05
CA THR A 11 2.40 -14.99 36.75
C THR A 11 2.98 -13.66 36.31
N VAL A 12 2.93 -13.40 35.00
CA VAL A 12 3.35 -12.09 34.47
C VAL A 12 2.47 -10.94 35.01
N VAL A 13 1.21 -11.20 35.34
CA VAL A 13 0.30 -10.21 35.93
C VAL A 13 0.79 -9.80 37.31
N SER A 14 1.15 -10.74 38.16
CA SER A 14 1.69 -10.43 39.49
C SER A 14 2.99 -9.64 39.43
N LEU A 15 3.84 -9.88 38.43
CA LEU A 15 5.05 -9.12 38.21
C LEU A 15 4.74 -7.69 37.73
N ILE A 16 3.81 -7.54 36.77
CA ILE A 16 3.34 -6.23 36.29
C ILE A 16 2.80 -5.39 37.44
N ASP A 17 1.90 -5.95 38.27
CA ASP A 17 1.32 -5.22 39.40
C ASP A 17 2.39 -4.74 40.39
N PHE A 18 3.36 -5.59 40.69
CA PHE A 18 4.50 -5.23 41.51
C PHE A 18 5.32 -4.08 40.90
N VAL A 19 5.64 -4.16 39.61
CA VAL A 19 6.44 -3.13 38.92
C VAL A 19 5.69 -1.81 38.82
N PHE A 20 4.39 -1.85 38.46
CA PHE A 20 3.55 -0.65 38.34
C PHE A 20 3.44 0.09 39.67
N GLN A 21 3.29 -0.63 40.78
CA GLN A 21 3.28 -0.05 42.10
C GLN A 21 4.66 0.48 42.52
N LYS A 22 5.73 -0.27 42.21
CA LYS A 22 7.10 0.08 42.61
C LYS A 22 7.63 1.32 41.90
N TYR A 23 7.30 1.48 40.62
CA TYR A 23 7.80 2.56 39.76
C TYR A 23 6.71 3.54 39.36
N HIS A 24 5.68 3.69 40.19
CA HIS A 24 4.45 4.45 39.94
C HIS A 24 4.67 5.82 39.26
N ASP A 25 5.66 6.59 39.74
CA ASP A 25 5.92 7.95 39.25
C ASP A 25 6.96 8.01 38.12
N GLU A 26 7.52 6.85 37.73
CA GLU A 26 8.49 6.76 36.64
C GLU A 26 7.78 6.63 35.30
N LEU A 27 8.48 7.04 34.22
CA LEU A 27 7.98 6.89 32.86
C LEU A 27 7.91 5.42 32.45
N ALA A 28 6.78 5.01 31.89
CA ALA A 28 6.53 3.67 31.39
C ALA A 28 6.45 3.61 29.86
N VAL A 29 5.83 4.62 29.21
CA VAL A 29 5.56 4.61 27.78
C VAL A 29 5.84 6.00 27.21
N ILE A 30 6.51 6.02 26.05
CA ILE A 30 6.66 7.19 25.18
C ILE A 30 6.01 6.85 23.83
N ILE A 31 5.12 7.70 23.37
CA ILE A 31 4.54 7.60 22.03
C ILE A 31 4.47 8.98 21.41
N GLU A 32 5.10 9.17 20.27
CA GLU A 32 5.32 10.48 19.66
C GLU A 32 5.93 11.50 20.66
N ASP A 33 5.20 12.56 20.98
CA ASP A 33 5.63 13.58 21.96
C ASP A 33 4.92 13.43 23.32
N GLN A 34 4.13 12.35 23.51
CA GLN A 34 3.42 12.05 24.75
C GLN A 34 4.18 11.06 25.62
N GLN A 35 4.11 11.27 26.92
CA GLN A 35 4.79 10.47 27.92
C GLN A 35 3.80 10.05 29.00
N PHE A 36 3.86 8.78 29.42
CA PHE A 36 2.97 8.22 30.43
C PHE A 36 3.76 7.49 31.49
N THR A 37 3.36 7.73 32.77
CA THR A 37 3.96 7.06 33.92
C THR A 37 3.38 5.65 34.12
N TYR A 38 4.07 4.85 34.92
CA TYR A 38 3.57 3.54 35.35
C TYR A 38 2.25 3.65 36.14
N GLY A 39 2.08 4.71 36.93
CA GLY A 39 0.83 4.97 37.66
C GLY A 39 -0.34 5.27 36.73
N GLU A 40 -0.14 6.08 35.70
CA GLU A 40 -1.17 6.35 34.68
C GLU A 40 -1.51 5.10 33.88
N LEU A 41 -0.51 4.29 33.54
CA LEU A 41 -0.69 3.01 32.85
C LEU A 41 -1.47 2.03 33.74
N GLN A 42 -1.13 1.94 35.04
CA GLN A 42 -1.86 1.13 36.02
C GLN A 42 -3.33 1.52 36.09
N GLN A 43 -3.60 2.81 36.31
CA GLN A 43 -4.97 3.31 36.45
C GLN A 43 -5.84 2.97 35.22
N ARG A 44 -5.32 3.20 34.01
CA ARG A 44 -6.07 2.90 32.77
C ARG A 44 -6.24 1.40 32.55
N THR A 45 -5.20 0.62 32.87
CA THR A 45 -5.26 -0.85 32.80
C THR A 45 -6.34 -1.41 33.74
N GLU A 46 -6.37 -0.94 34.98
CA GLU A 46 -7.40 -1.34 35.96
C GLU A 46 -8.80 -0.93 35.52
N GLN A 47 -8.96 0.27 35.02
CA GLN A 47 -10.23 0.76 34.49
C GLN A 47 -10.75 -0.10 33.35
N LEU A 48 -9.92 -0.42 32.37
CA LEU A 48 -10.31 -1.26 31.23
C LEU A 48 -10.60 -2.71 31.68
N SER A 49 -9.77 -3.29 32.55
CA SER A 49 -9.99 -4.67 33.03
C SER A 49 -11.31 -4.81 33.81
N GLN A 50 -11.65 -3.82 34.65
CA GLN A 50 -12.93 -3.77 35.33
C GLN A 50 -14.09 -3.60 34.37
N TYR A 51 -13.97 -2.74 33.38
CA TYR A 51 -14.99 -2.54 32.35
C TYR A 51 -15.27 -3.84 31.58
N LEU A 52 -14.25 -4.54 31.12
CA LEU A 52 -14.37 -5.80 30.39
C LEU A 52 -15.02 -6.91 31.25
N THR A 53 -14.69 -6.96 32.54
CA THR A 53 -15.28 -7.93 33.49
C THR A 53 -16.75 -7.59 33.81
N ALA A 54 -17.06 -6.30 33.99
CA ALA A 54 -18.41 -5.85 34.34
C ALA A 54 -19.45 -6.07 33.23
N GLN A 55 -19.03 -6.03 31.96
CA GLN A 55 -19.93 -6.30 30.82
C GLN A 55 -20.33 -7.79 30.70
N ASN A 56 -19.90 -8.66 31.63
CA ASN A 56 -20.04 -10.12 31.53
C ASN A 56 -19.51 -10.72 30.21
N SER A 57 -18.72 -9.96 29.50
CA SER A 57 -18.15 -10.37 28.21
C SER A 57 -16.95 -11.29 28.39
N LEU A 58 -16.24 -11.22 29.53
CA LEU A 58 -15.06 -12.03 29.80
C LEU A 58 -15.28 -12.97 31.00
N LYS A 59 -14.94 -14.22 30.77
CA LYS A 59 -14.77 -15.26 31.80
C LYS A 59 -13.29 -15.60 31.89
N PRO A 60 -12.79 -16.16 32.99
CA PRO A 60 -11.44 -16.72 33.04
C PRO A 60 -11.21 -17.67 31.85
N ASN A 61 -10.05 -17.57 31.20
CA ASN A 61 -9.68 -18.30 29.98
C ASN A 61 -10.46 -17.90 28.70
N SER A 62 -11.23 -16.81 28.69
CA SER A 62 -11.78 -16.28 27.44
C SER A 62 -10.68 -15.83 26.50
N LEU A 63 -10.88 -16.03 25.19
CA LEU A 63 -10.00 -15.47 24.17
C LEU A 63 -10.55 -14.12 23.69
N VAL A 64 -9.71 -13.10 23.64
CA VAL A 64 -10.06 -11.75 23.26
C VAL A 64 -9.25 -11.36 22.02
N GLY A 65 -9.94 -11.06 20.92
CA GLY A 65 -9.29 -10.51 19.71
C GLY A 65 -8.76 -9.11 19.98
N LEU A 66 -7.55 -8.82 19.47
CA LEU A 66 -6.94 -7.51 19.57
C LEU A 66 -6.52 -7.04 18.18
N CYS A 67 -7.32 -6.13 17.59
CA CYS A 67 -7.05 -5.54 16.28
C CYS A 67 -6.82 -4.04 16.44
N ILE A 68 -5.56 -3.65 16.58
CA ILE A 68 -5.18 -2.29 16.96
C ILE A 68 -3.77 -1.97 16.46
N GLU A 69 -3.53 -0.72 16.08
CA GLU A 69 -2.18 -0.23 15.79
C GLU A 69 -1.32 -0.03 17.05
N PRO A 70 0.01 0.03 16.89
CA PRO A 70 0.89 0.43 17.98
C PRO A 70 0.44 1.74 18.60
N SER A 71 -0.02 1.68 19.85
CA SER A 71 -0.60 2.80 20.58
C SER A 71 -0.55 2.55 22.10
N LEU A 72 -0.82 3.58 22.88
CA LEU A 72 -0.96 3.42 24.33
C LEU A 72 -2.11 2.46 24.66
N GLU A 73 -3.22 2.57 23.93
CA GLU A 73 -4.40 1.73 24.10
C GLU A 73 -4.09 0.25 23.84
N MET A 74 -3.17 -0.05 22.91
CA MET A 74 -2.68 -1.42 22.67
C MET A 74 -2.02 -1.99 23.92
N VAL A 75 -1.10 -1.24 24.53
CA VAL A 75 -0.38 -1.67 25.74
C VAL A 75 -1.36 -1.87 26.91
N ILE A 76 -2.26 -0.91 27.10
CA ILE A 76 -3.29 -0.98 28.14
C ILE A 76 -4.21 -2.20 27.92
N ALA A 77 -4.65 -2.43 26.67
CA ALA A 77 -5.53 -3.54 26.34
C ALA A 77 -4.88 -4.89 26.62
N ILE A 78 -3.61 -5.08 26.24
CA ILE A 78 -2.85 -6.30 26.53
C ILE A 78 -2.82 -6.57 28.04
N CYS A 79 -2.39 -5.57 28.82
CA CYS A 79 -2.32 -5.68 30.28
C CYS A 79 -3.69 -5.92 30.91
N ALA A 80 -4.74 -5.23 30.42
CA ALA A 80 -6.11 -5.34 30.96
C ALA A 80 -6.74 -6.70 30.67
N ILE A 81 -6.55 -7.27 29.48
CA ILE A 81 -6.99 -8.62 29.13
C ILE A 81 -6.37 -9.64 30.07
N LEU A 82 -5.05 -9.58 30.29
CA LEU A 82 -4.36 -10.51 31.18
C LEU A 82 -4.82 -10.37 32.65
N LYS A 83 -5.02 -9.13 33.13
CA LYS A 83 -5.56 -8.87 34.49
C LYS A 83 -7.00 -9.35 34.67
N ALA A 84 -7.79 -9.35 33.59
CA ALA A 84 -9.12 -9.91 33.60
C ALA A 84 -9.14 -11.46 33.55
N GLY A 85 -7.98 -12.12 33.54
CA GLY A 85 -7.84 -13.57 33.47
C GLY A 85 -8.19 -14.16 32.10
N ALA A 86 -8.10 -13.35 31.05
CA ALA A 86 -8.31 -13.73 29.66
C ALA A 86 -6.98 -13.78 28.89
N ALA A 87 -6.99 -14.38 27.69
CA ALA A 87 -5.84 -14.40 26.79
C ALA A 87 -6.12 -13.55 25.55
N PHE A 88 -5.13 -12.79 25.08
CA PHE A 88 -5.30 -12.00 23.86
C PHE A 88 -4.89 -12.77 22.61
N VAL A 89 -5.57 -12.48 21.51
CA VAL A 89 -5.33 -13.04 20.19
C VAL A 89 -5.11 -11.86 19.23
N PRO A 90 -3.89 -11.54 18.82
CA PRO A 90 -3.63 -10.47 17.88
C PRO A 90 -4.24 -10.76 16.51
N LEU A 91 -4.90 -9.75 15.95
CA LEU A 91 -5.49 -9.74 14.61
C LEU A 91 -4.85 -8.59 13.84
N ASP A 92 -4.00 -8.89 12.87
CA ASP A 92 -3.34 -7.86 12.06
C ASP A 92 -4.33 -7.33 11.01
N PRO A 93 -4.68 -6.03 11.01
CA PRO A 93 -5.63 -5.47 10.06
C PRO A 93 -5.17 -5.55 8.60
N ASP A 94 -3.86 -5.69 8.35
CA ASP A 94 -3.28 -5.84 7.02
C ASP A 94 -3.45 -7.26 6.44
N LEU A 95 -3.95 -8.22 7.23
CA LEU A 95 -4.20 -9.57 6.74
C LEU A 95 -5.40 -9.63 5.78
N PRO A 96 -5.38 -10.51 4.76
CA PRO A 96 -6.55 -10.76 3.93
C PRO A 96 -7.78 -11.10 4.78
N ARG A 97 -8.95 -10.53 4.42
CA ARG A 97 -10.20 -10.71 5.17
C ARG A 97 -10.56 -12.17 5.43
N GLN A 98 -10.34 -13.05 4.45
CA GLN A 98 -10.59 -14.49 4.61
C GLN A 98 -9.74 -15.08 5.74
N ARG A 99 -8.50 -14.61 5.90
CA ARG A 99 -7.60 -15.05 6.95
C ARG A 99 -8.04 -14.53 8.32
N LEU A 100 -8.45 -13.26 8.41
CA LEU A 100 -9.06 -12.69 9.62
C LEU A 100 -10.33 -13.45 10.03
N SER A 101 -11.24 -13.70 9.07
CA SER A 101 -12.46 -14.49 9.33
C SER A 101 -12.14 -15.89 9.85
N TYR A 102 -11.13 -16.54 9.27
CA TYR A 102 -10.66 -17.85 9.74
C TYR A 102 -10.14 -17.78 11.18
N MET A 103 -9.28 -16.83 11.51
CA MET A 103 -8.69 -16.70 12.85
C MET A 103 -9.77 -16.39 13.90
N ILE A 104 -10.75 -15.54 13.57
CA ILE A 104 -11.91 -15.23 14.43
C ILE A 104 -12.73 -16.48 14.68
N ALA A 105 -13.02 -17.26 13.65
CA ALA A 105 -13.80 -18.49 13.75
C ALA A 105 -13.04 -19.60 14.50
N ASP A 106 -11.77 -19.83 14.19
CA ASP A 106 -10.90 -20.87 14.79
C ASP A 106 -10.69 -20.60 16.29
N ALA A 107 -10.45 -19.35 16.68
CA ALA A 107 -10.31 -18.94 18.08
C ALA A 107 -11.67 -18.66 18.76
N LYS A 108 -12.79 -18.80 18.06
CA LYS A 108 -14.14 -18.56 18.57
C LYS A 108 -14.29 -17.20 19.29
N LEU A 109 -13.75 -16.15 18.68
CA LEU A 109 -13.69 -14.83 19.30
C LEU A 109 -15.08 -14.18 19.36
N THR A 110 -15.60 -14.01 20.54
CA THR A 110 -16.86 -13.29 20.82
C THR A 110 -16.62 -11.87 21.32
N THR A 111 -15.38 -11.52 21.64
CA THR A 111 -14.98 -10.19 22.10
C THR A 111 -13.76 -9.75 21.32
N ILE A 112 -13.83 -8.57 20.70
CA ILE A 112 -12.70 -7.96 19.99
C ILE A 112 -12.52 -6.52 20.47
N LEU A 113 -11.30 -6.20 20.92
CA LEU A 113 -10.86 -4.84 21.19
C LEU A 113 -10.22 -4.26 19.94
N THR A 114 -10.69 -3.08 19.54
CA THR A 114 -10.23 -2.48 18.28
C THR A 114 -10.31 -0.94 18.32
N GLN A 115 -10.00 -0.30 17.21
CA GLN A 115 -10.20 1.12 16.96
C GLN A 115 -11.29 1.30 15.89
N GLN A 116 -12.01 2.42 15.92
CA GLN A 116 -13.12 2.69 14.98
C GLN A 116 -12.73 2.51 13.52
N LYS A 117 -11.52 2.90 13.16
CA LYS A 117 -11.00 2.78 11.80
C LYS A 117 -10.92 1.34 11.26
N PHE A 118 -10.81 0.34 12.14
CA PHE A 118 -10.76 -1.08 11.76
C PHE A 118 -12.11 -1.79 11.81
N ALA A 119 -13.17 -1.10 12.28
CA ALA A 119 -14.52 -1.68 12.34
C ALA A 119 -14.95 -2.25 10.99
N PHE A 120 -14.61 -1.55 9.91
CA PHE A 120 -14.97 -1.91 8.54
C PHE A 120 -14.34 -3.24 8.06
N ASP A 121 -13.16 -3.59 8.54
CA ASP A 121 -12.48 -4.84 8.17
C ASP A 121 -12.87 -5.99 9.11
N ILE A 122 -13.04 -5.69 10.40
CA ILE A 122 -13.34 -6.69 11.43
C ILE A 122 -14.81 -7.10 11.44
N GLU A 123 -15.76 -6.16 11.32
CA GLU A 123 -17.18 -6.48 11.36
C GLU A 123 -17.63 -7.48 10.27
N PRO A 124 -17.24 -7.33 8.99
CA PRO A 124 -17.52 -8.32 7.98
C PRO A 124 -16.81 -9.66 8.24
N ALA A 125 -15.58 -9.62 8.77
CA ALA A 125 -14.84 -10.84 9.11
C ALA A 125 -15.54 -11.61 10.23
N MET A 126 -16.05 -10.91 11.25
CA MET A 126 -16.89 -11.50 12.31
C MET A 126 -18.19 -12.09 11.75
N ARG A 127 -18.91 -11.35 10.91
CA ARG A 127 -20.14 -11.88 10.28
C ARG A 127 -19.87 -13.13 9.44
N GLN A 128 -18.77 -13.15 8.70
CA GLN A 128 -18.36 -14.29 7.88
C GLN A 128 -17.95 -15.50 8.73
N SER A 129 -17.43 -15.27 9.96
CA SER A 129 -17.09 -16.35 10.89
C SER A 129 -18.33 -17.04 11.46
N GLY A 130 -19.52 -16.45 11.34
CA GLY A 130 -20.79 -16.97 11.88
C GLY A 130 -20.95 -16.84 13.40
N LEU A 131 -20.08 -16.06 14.06
CA LEU A 131 -20.10 -15.82 15.48
C LEU A 131 -20.85 -14.52 15.80
N ASP A 132 -21.68 -14.55 16.82
CA ASP A 132 -22.29 -13.36 17.41
C ASP A 132 -21.34 -12.82 18.48
N GLY A 133 -20.65 -11.70 18.17
CA GLY A 133 -19.62 -11.13 19.02
C GLY A 133 -19.74 -9.62 19.15
N GLN A 134 -19.05 -9.06 20.14
CA GLN A 134 -19.03 -7.64 20.46
C GLN A 134 -17.66 -7.04 20.14
N MET A 135 -17.66 -5.84 19.54
CA MET A 135 -16.48 -5.01 19.38
C MET A 135 -16.50 -3.86 20.39
N PHE A 136 -15.34 -3.64 21.00
CA PHE A 136 -15.11 -2.50 21.90
C PHE A 136 -14.07 -1.57 21.29
N PHE A 137 -14.49 -0.32 21.07
CA PHE A 137 -13.63 0.69 20.43
C PHE A 137 -12.83 1.46 21.46
N LEU A 138 -11.53 1.22 21.53
CA LEU A 138 -10.63 1.80 22.55
C LEU A 138 -10.35 3.30 22.31
N ASP A 139 -10.61 3.80 21.11
CA ASP A 139 -10.53 5.21 20.75
C ASP A 139 -11.83 5.99 21.04
N THR A 140 -12.78 5.40 21.77
CA THR A 140 -14.02 6.06 22.19
C THR A 140 -14.05 6.37 23.69
N PRO A 141 -14.61 7.52 24.12
CA PRO A 141 -14.70 7.89 25.54
C PRO A 141 -15.51 6.90 26.38
N THR A 142 -16.41 6.14 25.77
CA THR A 142 -17.35 5.24 26.47
C THR A 142 -16.66 4.15 27.27
N VAL A 143 -15.57 3.60 26.72
CA VAL A 143 -14.79 2.51 27.36
C VAL A 143 -14.00 3.02 28.58
N TRP A 144 -13.72 4.31 28.63
CA TRP A 144 -12.92 4.94 29.68
C TRP A 144 -13.75 5.64 30.77
N GLN A 145 -15.07 5.43 30.81
CA GLN A 145 -15.90 6.01 31.85
C GLN A 145 -15.74 5.24 33.17
N PRO A 146 -15.68 5.95 34.34
CA PRO A 146 -15.58 5.29 35.62
C PRO A 146 -16.82 4.41 35.88
N LEU A 147 -16.57 3.16 36.25
CA LEU A 147 -17.66 2.25 36.66
C LEU A 147 -18.16 2.61 38.04
N THR A 148 -19.46 2.59 38.22
CA THR A 148 -20.11 2.82 39.53
C THR A 148 -20.02 1.65 40.51
N THR A 149 -19.60 0.47 39.99
CA THR A 149 -19.43 -0.76 40.78
C THR A 149 -18.06 -1.37 40.50
N SER A 150 -17.24 -1.54 41.53
CA SER A 150 -15.97 -2.25 41.44
C SER A 150 -16.24 -3.78 41.56
N SER A 151 -15.92 -4.53 40.50
CA SER A 151 -15.87 -5.99 40.57
C SER A 151 -14.44 -6.42 40.94
N SER A 152 -14.27 -7.43 41.79
CA SER A 152 -12.94 -8.02 42.03
C SER A 152 -12.47 -8.74 40.78
N LEU A 153 -11.23 -8.47 40.39
CA LEU A 153 -10.59 -9.20 39.28
C LEU A 153 -10.30 -10.65 39.68
N PRO A 154 -10.35 -11.60 38.73
CA PRO A 154 -10.09 -13.01 39.03
C PRO A 154 -8.60 -13.25 39.36
N SER A 155 -8.31 -14.31 40.11
CA SER A 155 -6.93 -14.83 40.26
C SER A 155 -6.49 -15.47 38.96
N VAL A 156 -5.23 -15.27 38.60
CA VAL A 156 -4.61 -15.81 37.39
C VAL A 156 -3.59 -16.88 37.79
N GLU A 157 -3.72 -18.06 37.20
CA GLU A 157 -2.84 -19.19 37.48
C GLU A 157 -1.65 -19.27 36.50
N PRO A 158 -0.51 -19.83 36.89
CA PRO A 158 0.71 -19.89 36.06
C PRO A 158 0.53 -20.62 34.72
N ASP A 159 -0.22 -21.68 34.68
CA ASP A 159 -0.52 -22.51 33.52
C ASP A 159 -1.67 -21.99 32.66
N GLN A 160 -2.34 -20.92 33.11
CA GLN A 160 -3.38 -20.26 32.34
C GLN A 160 -2.84 -19.62 31.08
N LEU A 161 -3.64 -19.58 30.00
CA LEU A 161 -3.28 -18.94 28.75
C LEU A 161 -3.10 -17.42 28.95
N ALA A 162 -2.00 -16.90 28.44
CA ALA A 162 -1.74 -15.48 28.36
C ALA A 162 -2.07 -14.92 26.96
N TYR A 163 -1.68 -15.66 25.92
CA TYR A 163 -1.92 -15.21 24.55
C TYR A 163 -1.85 -16.37 23.55
N ILE A 164 -2.38 -16.11 22.34
CA ILE A 164 -2.28 -17.01 21.20
C ILE A 164 -1.69 -16.27 20.01
N ILE A 165 -0.62 -16.80 19.42
CA ILE A 165 -0.04 -16.30 18.18
C ILE A 165 -0.35 -17.27 17.05
N TYR A 166 -0.90 -16.76 15.95
CA TYR A 166 -1.14 -17.55 14.75
C TYR A 166 0.11 -17.62 13.88
N THR A 167 0.59 -18.83 13.63
CA THR A 167 1.72 -19.10 12.74
C THR A 167 1.25 -19.77 11.45
N SER A 168 2.07 -19.71 10.38
CA SER A 168 1.80 -20.48 9.16
C SER A 168 1.77 -21.97 9.45
N GLY A 169 0.76 -22.68 8.93
CA GLY A 169 0.66 -24.11 9.03
C GLY A 169 1.15 -24.81 7.77
N SER A 170 1.76 -25.98 7.90
CA SER A 170 2.18 -26.82 6.77
C SER A 170 1.02 -27.28 5.85
N THR A 171 -0.22 -27.17 6.35
CA THR A 171 -1.45 -27.44 5.61
C THR A 171 -2.05 -26.19 4.95
N GLY A 172 -1.32 -25.07 4.88
CA GLY A 172 -1.80 -23.79 4.36
C GLY A 172 -2.73 -23.03 5.30
N VAL A 173 -3.28 -23.68 6.32
CA VAL A 173 -4.19 -23.10 7.30
C VAL A 173 -3.40 -22.62 8.52
N PRO A 174 -3.61 -21.36 8.99
CA PRO A 174 -2.95 -20.87 10.18
C PRO A 174 -3.26 -21.72 11.42
N LYS A 175 -2.28 -21.83 12.32
CA LYS A 175 -2.41 -22.53 13.57
C LYS A 175 -2.12 -21.60 14.75
N GLY A 176 -3.02 -21.54 15.75
CA GLY A 176 -2.85 -20.72 16.94
C GLY A 176 -2.01 -21.46 17.98
N VAL A 177 -0.86 -20.91 18.35
CA VAL A 177 0.02 -21.44 19.39
C VAL A 177 -0.45 -20.94 20.75
N MET A 178 -0.76 -21.82 21.69
CA MET A 178 -1.29 -21.51 23.01
C MET A 178 -0.17 -21.30 24.04
N LEU A 179 0.01 -20.06 24.49
CA LEU A 179 1.15 -19.63 25.33
C LEU A 179 0.66 -19.20 26.73
N THR A 180 1.42 -19.59 27.77
CA THR A 180 1.00 -19.46 29.17
C THR A 180 1.62 -18.28 29.88
N HIS A 181 1.04 -17.88 31.03
CA HIS A 181 1.62 -16.88 31.93
C HIS A 181 2.99 -17.31 32.46
N GLN A 182 3.18 -18.60 32.77
CA GLN A 182 4.44 -19.14 33.27
C GLN A 182 5.57 -19.02 32.22
N GLY A 183 5.26 -19.38 30.95
CA GLY A 183 6.23 -19.26 29.86
C GLY A 183 6.67 -17.81 29.64
N LEU A 184 5.69 -16.89 29.60
CA LEU A 184 5.96 -15.47 29.44
C LEU A 184 6.75 -14.89 30.62
N LEU A 185 6.38 -15.24 31.86
CA LEU A 185 7.12 -14.82 33.06
C LEU A 185 8.58 -15.27 33.01
N ASN A 186 8.82 -16.55 32.69
CA ASN A 186 10.18 -17.11 32.59
C ASN A 186 11.02 -16.35 31.53
N LEU A 187 10.46 -16.10 30.36
CA LEU A 187 11.12 -15.34 29.30
C LEU A 187 11.52 -13.94 29.77
N VAL A 188 10.58 -13.23 30.39
CA VAL A 188 10.76 -11.83 30.81
C VAL A 188 11.79 -11.72 31.94
N GLU A 189 11.72 -12.57 32.96
CA GLU A 189 12.71 -12.59 34.05
C GLU A 189 14.12 -12.91 33.51
N ALA A 190 14.22 -13.92 32.63
CA ALA A 190 15.50 -14.27 31.99
C ALA A 190 16.06 -13.10 31.17
N SER A 191 15.18 -12.40 30.42
CA SER A 191 15.55 -11.27 29.58
C SER A 191 15.99 -10.05 30.40
N CYS A 192 15.24 -9.67 31.43
CA CYS A 192 15.59 -8.55 32.31
C CYS A 192 16.96 -8.77 32.97
N ASN A 193 17.26 -10.01 33.37
CA ASN A 193 18.57 -10.37 33.96
C ASN A 193 19.68 -10.37 32.88
N THR A 194 19.46 -10.99 31.70
CA THR A 194 20.47 -11.10 30.64
C THR A 194 20.87 -9.76 30.07
N PHE A 195 19.88 -8.90 29.83
CA PHE A 195 20.10 -7.57 29.26
C PHE A 195 20.37 -6.49 30.32
N ASN A 196 20.24 -6.84 31.61
CA ASN A 196 20.38 -5.89 32.73
C ASN A 196 19.42 -4.70 32.58
N ILE A 197 18.12 -5.00 32.33
CA ILE A 197 17.10 -3.96 32.16
C ILE A 197 16.88 -3.23 33.48
N THR A 198 16.88 -1.90 33.40
CA THR A 198 16.76 -1.01 34.57
C THR A 198 15.83 0.17 34.25
N PRO A 199 15.25 0.82 35.28
CA PRO A 199 14.48 2.03 35.07
C PRO A 199 15.23 3.09 34.27
N GLY A 200 14.54 3.80 33.40
CA GLY A 200 15.09 4.84 32.54
C GLY A 200 15.66 4.35 31.21
N LEU A 201 15.94 3.04 31.03
CA LEU A 201 16.28 2.50 29.72
C LEU A 201 15.08 2.62 28.77
N ARG A 202 15.34 2.93 27.51
CA ARG A 202 14.32 3.09 26.46
C ARG A 202 14.39 1.93 25.48
N LEU A 203 13.36 1.10 25.49
CA LEU A 203 13.23 -0.08 24.65
C LEU A 203 12.27 0.21 23.51
N LEU A 204 12.72 -0.05 22.26
CA LEU A 204 11.89 0.12 21.09
C LEU A 204 10.87 -1.01 20.97
N GLN A 205 9.61 -0.68 20.74
CA GLN A 205 8.60 -1.62 20.26
C GLN A 205 8.55 -1.53 18.72
N PHE A 206 9.12 -2.51 18.05
CA PHE A 206 9.26 -2.53 16.59
C PHE A 206 8.39 -3.59 15.92
N ALA A 207 8.31 -4.78 16.49
CA ALA A 207 7.61 -5.91 15.89
C ALA A 207 6.09 -5.70 15.87
N SER A 208 5.40 -6.16 14.80
CA SER A 208 3.92 -6.22 14.82
C SER A 208 3.44 -7.14 15.93
N ILE A 209 2.35 -6.76 16.62
CA ILE A 209 1.75 -7.53 17.71
C ILE A 209 1.32 -8.96 17.28
N SER A 210 1.16 -9.20 15.98
CA SER A 210 0.90 -10.53 15.44
C SER A 210 2.11 -11.48 15.48
N PHE A 211 3.29 -10.97 15.87
CA PHE A 211 4.49 -11.76 16.14
C PHE A 211 4.81 -11.75 17.64
N ASP A 212 5.26 -12.89 18.11
CA ASP A 212 5.63 -13.12 19.51
C ASP A 212 6.79 -12.22 19.98
N ALA A 213 7.64 -11.76 19.06
CA ALA A 213 8.66 -10.75 19.29
C ALA A 213 8.12 -9.46 19.93
N ALA A 214 6.95 -8.98 19.49
CA ALA A 214 6.31 -7.80 20.08
C ALA A 214 5.94 -8.02 21.56
N VAL A 215 5.47 -9.21 21.89
CA VAL A 215 5.17 -9.58 23.27
C VAL A 215 6.45 -9.52 24.13
N TRP A 216 7.55 -10.01 23.58
CA TRP A 216 8.85 -9.94 24.26
C TRP A 216 9.32 -8.49 24.48
N GLU A 217 9.24 -7.63 23.45
CA GLU A 217 9.59 -6.20 23.56
C GLU A 217 8.78 -5.50 24.65
N ILE A 218 7.44 -5.64 24.61
CA ILE A 218 6.51 -4.99 25.53
C ILE A 218 6.76 -5.43 26.97
N PHE A 219 6.78 -6.74 27.22
CA PHE A 219 6.86 -7.24 28.58
C PHE A 219 8.28 -7.11 29.18
N THR A 220 9.33 -7.18 28.35
CA THR A 220 10.70 -6.91 28.83
C THR A 220 10.82 -5.46 29.31
N ALA A 221 10.24 -4.50 28.59
CA ALA A 221 10.25 -3.11 29.03
C ALA A 221 9.43 -2.92 30.31
N LEU A 222 8.14 -3.31 30.28
CA LEU A 222 7.20 -3.04 31.37
C LEU A 222 7.57 -3.76 32.67
N CYS A 223 7.99 -5.02 32.60
CA CYS A 223 8.35 -5.81 33.78
C CYS A 223 9.76 -5.48 34.30
N GLY A 224 10.62 -4.92 33.47
CA GLY A 224 11.95 -4.42 33.86
C GLY A 224 11.92 -3.02 34.49
N GLY A 225 10.77 -2.34 34.52
CA GLY A 225 10.68 -0.95 35.00
C GLY A 225 11.24 0.06 34.00
N ALA A 226 11.48 -0.33 32.74
CA ALA A 226 12.05 0.50 31.69
C ALA A 226 10.96 1.27 30.92
N ILE A 227 11.34 2.07 29.95
CA ILE A 227 10.45 2.88 29.14
C ILE A 227 10.22 2.18 27.80
N LEU A 228 8.98 1.86 27.47
CA LEU A 228 8.59 1.36 26.17
C LEU A 228 8.40 2.52 25.19
N VAL A 229 9.14 2.52 24.08
CA VAL A 229 9.05 3.56 23.04
C VAL A 229 8.25 3.00 21.86
N LEU A 230 7.11 3.63 21.60
CA LEU A 230 6.19 3.28 20.52
C LEU A 230 6.25 4.36 19.43
N GLY A 231 6.08 3.96 18.19
CA GLY A 231 5.97 4.86 17.04
C GLY A 231 5.00 4.37 15.99
N ALA A 232 4.54 5.29 15.16
CA ALA A 232 3.78 4.93 13.97
C ALA A 232 4.66 4.10 13.02
N ARG A 233 4.04 3.12 12.34
CA ARG A 233 4.74 2.19 11.45
C ARG A 233 5.55 2.90 10.36
N GLU A 234 5.01 4.00 9.83
CA GLU A 234 5.65 4.82 8.80
C GLU A 234 6.93 5.51 9.28
N GLN A 235 7.02 5.84 10.58
CA GLN A 235 8.19 6.46 11.19
C GLN A 235 9.30 5.44 11.47
N MET A 236 8.94 4.16 11.56
CA MET A 236 9.85 3.05 11.87
C MET A 236 10.20 2.19 10.65
N LEU A 237 9.96 2.69 9.44
CA LEU A 237 10.41 2.00 8.23
C LEU A 237 11.92 1.81 8.26
N PRO A 238 12.44 0.60 7.94
CA PRO A 238 13.86 0.28 7.96
C PRO A 238 14.73 1.29 7.20
N GLY A 239 15.94 1.51 7.66
CA GLY A 239 16.88 2.50 7.10
C GLY A 239 16.84 3.85 7.82
N GLN A 240 16.91 4.95 7.06
CA GLN A 240 17.03 6.30 7.61
C GLN A 240 15.90 6.69 8.57
N LEU A 241 14.65 6.33 8.24
CA LEU A 241 13.50 6.68 9.08
C LEU A 241 13.60 6.03 10.47
N LEU A 242 13.91 4.74 10.51
CA LEU A 242 14.11 4.01 11.76
C LEU A 242 15.33 4.58 12.54
N ALA A 243 16.43 4.91 11.85
CA ALA A 243 17.59 5.53 12.48
C ALA A 243 17.23 6.88 13.10
N ASN A 244 16.50 7.73 12.40
CA ASN A 244 16.01 9.01 12.90
C ASN A 244 15.10 8.84 14.11
N PHE A 245 14.20 7.86 14.08
CA PHE A 245 13.31 7.55 15.19
C PHE A 245 14.09 7.11 16.44
N ILE A 246 15.04 6.18 16.29
CA ILE A 246 15.91 5.71 17.38
C ILE A 246 16.67 6.89 18.01
N THR A 247 17.23 7.77 17.18
CA THR A 247 17.97 8.96 17.63
C THR A 247 17.06 9.96 18.33
N LYS A 248 15.91 10.32 17.70
CA LYS A 248 14.93 11.28 18.27
C LYS A 248 14.49 10.89 19.67
N HIS A 249 14.25 9.60 19.89
CA HIS A 249 13.74 9.09 21.16
C HIS A 249 14.81 8.55 22.09
N SER A 250 16.11 8.69 21.73
CA SER A 250 17.26 8.19 22.52
C SER A 250 17.08 6.74 22.94
N VAL A 251 16.73 5.87 21.99
CA VAL A 251 16.49 4.44 22.24
C VAL A 251 17.81 3.75 22.62
N ASN A 252 17.77 2.95 23.68
CA ASN A 252 18.94 2.24 24.19
C ASN A 252 18.99 0.77 23.81
N TRP A 253 17.82 0.17 23.55
CA TRP A 253 17.67 -1.26 23.26
C TRP A 253 16.76 -1.48 22.08
N VAL A 254 17.21 -2.31 21.13
CA VAL A 254 16.40 -2.72 19.96
C VAL A 254 16.47 -4.23 19.80
N MET A 255 15.33 -4.82 19.37
CA MET A 255 15.28 -6.19 18.90
C MET A 255 14.81 -6.18 17.43
N LEU A 256 15.68 -6.62 16.54
CA LEU A 256 15.44 -6.49 15.09
C LEU A 256 15.82 -7.79 14.37
N PRO A 257 15.09 -8.15 13.30
CA PRO A 257 15.61 -9.15 12.36
C PRO A 257 16.96 -8.69 11.79
N PRO A 258 17.91 -9.60 11.55
CA PRO A 258 19.19 -9.27 10.89
C PRO A 258 19.05 -8.46 9.61
N SER A 259 18.04 -8.77 8.79
CA SER A 259 17.72 -8.05 7.56
C SER A 259 17.36 -6.57 7.79
N VAL A 260 16.65 -6.26 8.87
CA VAL A 260 16.33 -4.86 9.25
C VAL A 260 17.56 -4.18 9.83
N LEU A 261 18.31 -4.84 10.72
CA LEU A 261 19.51 -4.30 11.32
C LEU A 261 20.57 -3.92 10.27
N ALA A 262 20.68 -4.70 9.19
CA ALA A 262 21.60 -4.41 8.09
C ALA A 262 21.31 -3.04 7.44
N THR A 263 20.03 -2.64 7.34
CA THR A 263 19.64 -1.34 6.79
C THR A 263 20.05 -0.16 7.67
N LEU A 264 20.31 -0.40 8.97
CA LEU A 264 20.76 0.60 9.91
C LEU A 264 22.27 0.74 9.95
N THR A 265 23.03 -0.21 9.38
CA THR A 265 24.50 -0.21 9.44
C THR A 265 25.13 1.08 8.91
N PRO A 266 24.68 1.70 7.80
CA PRO A 266 25.20 2.99 7.35
C PRO A 266 24.99 4.13 8.34
N PHE A 267 23.98 4.02 9.20
CA PHE A 267 23.58 5.07 10.16
C PHE A 267 24.09 4.82 11.58
N ARG A 268 24.85 3.75 11.82
CA ARG A 268 25.32 3.34 13.14
C ARG A 268 25.97 4.46 13.94
N ASN A 269 26.80 5.29 13.29
CA ASN A 269 27.48 6.39 13.94
C ASN A 269 26.55 7.54 14.37
N TYR A 270 25.32 7.53 13.93
CA TYR A 270 24.26 8.48 14.29
C TYR A 270 23.34 7.97 15.40
N LEU A 271 23.67 6.82 16.02
CA LEU A 271 22.89 6.17 17.08
C LEU A 271 23.69 6.12 18.40
N PRO A 272 24.06 7.27 18.99
CA PRO A 272 24.98 7.32 20.12
C PRO A 272 24.43 6.69 21.42
N ASP A 273 23.09 6.70 21.56
CA ASP A 273 22.40 6.20 22.75
C ASP A 273 22.13 4.68 22.71
N LEU A 274 22.33 4.03 21.55
CA LEU A 274 22.04 2.62 21.37
C LEU A 274 23.09 1.73 22.04
N GLN A 275 22.72 1.10 23.15
CA GLN A 275 23.59 0.29 24.01
C GLN A 275 23.48 -1.22 23.76
N MET A 276 22.31 -1.67 23.29
CA MET A 276 22.01 -3.09 23.08
C MET A 276 21.28 -3.35 21.80
N VAL A 277 21.78 -4.30 21.04
CA VAL A 277 21.18 -4.83 19.82
C VAL A 277 20.94 -6.31 20.01
N VAL A 278 19.69 -6.73 19.90
CA VAL A 278 19.30 -8.13 19.91
C VAL A 278 18.83 -8.50 18.50
N VAL A 279 19.35 -9.57 17.93
CA VAL A 279 18.88 -10.11 16.65
C VAL A 279 18.24 -11.47 16.85
N GLY A 280 17.23 -11.75 16.05
CA GLY A 280 16.52 -13.02 16.09
C GLY A 280 15.61 -13.20 14.87
N GLY A 281 15.02 -14.37 14.76
CA GLY A 281 14.08 -14.69 13.68
C GLY A 281 14.73 -15.11 12.37
N GLU A 282 15.99 -14.80 12.12
CA GLU A 282 16.76 -15.18 10.93
C GLU A 282 18.19 -15.58 11.31
N ALA A 283 18.89 -16.26 10.39
CA ALA A 283 20.32 -16.50 10.54
C ALA A 283 21.09 -15.18 10.37
N CYS A 284 21.82 -14.79 11.41
CA CYS A 284 22.62 -13.55 11.39
C CYS A 284 24.05 -13.85 10.90
N PRO A 285 24.57 -13.11 9.91
CA PRO A 285 25.98 -13.21 9.53
C PRO A 285 26.91 -12.71 10.63
N VAL A 286 28.04 -13.39 10.83
CA VAL A 286 29.07 -12.97 11.78
C VAL A 286 29.57 -11.55 11.50
N SER A 287 29.74 -11.20 10.24
CA SER A 287 30.17 -9.88 9.77
C SER A 287 29.21 -8.76 10.19
N LEU A 288 27.90 -9.02 10.20
CA LEU A 288 26.91 -8.05 10.71
C LEU A 288 27.08 -7.88 12.23
N ALA A 289 27.25 -8.96 13.00
CA ALA A 289 27.51 -8.89 14.42
C ALA A 289 28.81 -8.14 14.72
N GLN A 290 29.88 -8.40 13.97
CA GLN A 290 31.17 -7.70 14.07
C GLN A 290 31.04 -6.20 13.77
N ALA A 291 30.19 -5.83 12.79
CA ALA A 291 29.94 -4.43 12.46
C ALA A 291 29.23 -3.69 13.60
N TRP A 292 28.42 -4.34 14.43
CA TRP A 292 27.60 -3.71 15.46
C TRP A 292 28.20 -3.80 16.88
N VAL A 293 28.93 -4.85 17.21
CA VAL A 293 29.53 -4.94 18.53
C VAL A 293 30.60 -3.86 18.76
N SER A 294 30.58 -3.20 19.92
CA SER A 294 31.53 -2.16 20.27
C SER A 294 31.66 -2.06 21.81
N PRO A 295 32.60 -1.30 22.36
CA PRO A 295 32.67 -1.04 23.81
C PRO A 295 31.39 -0.41 24.39
N HIS A 296 30.60 0.28 23.56
CA HIS A 296 29.35 0.96 23.95
C HIS A 296 28.09 0.20 23.55
N THR A 297 28.16 -0.76 22.59
CA THR A 297 27.00 -1.50 22.07
C THR A 297 27.22 -2.99 22.24
N ARG A 298 26.44 -3.63 23.10
CA ARG A 298 26.40 -5.08 23.26
C ARG A 298 25.55 -5.69 22.15
N PHE A 299 25.96 -6.85 21.65
CA PHE A 299 25.26 -7.55 20.57
C PHE A 299 24.85 -8.94 21.02
N PHE A 300 23.56 -9.30 20.80
CA PHE A 300 23.01 -10.57 21.20
C PHE A 300 22.36 -11.28 20.02
N ASN A 301 22.60 -12.59 19.92
CA ASN A 301 21.87 -13.47 19.01
C ASN A 301 20.87 -14.29 19.82
N ALA A 302 19.59 -14.19 19.50
CA ALA A 302 18.51 -14.87 20.18
C ALA A 302 17.83 -15.87 19.23
N TYR A 303 17.53 -17.07 19.73
CA TYR A 303 16.89 -18.10 18.95
C TYR A 303 15.73 -18.73 19.72
N GLY A 304 14.62 -18.94 19.00
CA GLY A 304 13.46 -19.68 19.46
C GLY A 304 12.34 -19.69 18.43
N PRO A 305 11.52 -20.75 18.37
CA PRO A 305 10.22 -20.73 17.71
C PRO A 305 9.13 -20.25 18.67
N THR A 306 8.00 -19.81 18.13
CA THR A 306 6.83 -19.35 18.90
C THR A 306 6.32 -20.39 19.89
N GLU A 307 6.42 -21.67 19.55
CA GLU A 307 5.96 -22.80 20.36
C GLU A 307 6.74 -23.02 21.66
N ILE A 308 7.82 -22.27 21.88
CA ILE A 308 8.59 -22.27 23.12
C ILE A 308 8.70 -20.88 23.74
N THR A 309 7.69 -20.06 23.54
CA THR A 309 7.57 -18.69 24.08
C THR A 309 8.72 -17.80 23.62
N VAL A 310 8.75 -17.46 22.33
CA VAL A 310 9.62 -16.51 21.64
C VAL A 310 11.10 -16.94 21.57
N CYS A 311 11.75 -17.20 22.71
CA CYS A 311 13.19 -17.38 22.78
C CYS A 311 13.56 -18.47 23.80
N CYS A 312 14.43 -19.39 23.41
CA CYS A 312 14.95 -20.45 24.32
C CYS A 312 16.46 -20.39 24.51
N THR A 313 17.21 -19.73 23.61
CA THR A 313 18.65 -19.53 23.76
C THR A 313 19.06 -18.13 23.40
N ILE A 314 20.07 -17.63 24.09
CA ILE A 314 20.69 -16.33 23.82
C ILE A 314 22.23 -16.48 23.86
N HIS A 315 22.91 -15.80 22.93
CA HIS A 315 24.36 -15.66 22.90
C HIS A 315 24.75 -14.18 22.86
N GLU A 316 25.60 -13.74 23.76
CA GLU A 316 26.22 -12.43 23.68
C GLU A 316 27.50 -12.51 22.84
N PHE A 317 27.47 -11.90 21.66
CA PHE A 317 28.60 -11.87 20.73
C PHE A 317 29.67 -10.86 21.20
N LYS A 318 30.93 -11.27 21.20
CA LYS A 318 32.09 -10.44 21.59
C LYS A 318 32.95 -10.16 20.35
N GLN A 319 33.71 -9.07 20.41
CA GLN A 319 34.57 -8.63 19.30
C GLN A 319 35.54 -9.69 18.79
N GLN A 320 35.98 -10.61 19.65
CA GLN A 320 36.92 -11.68 19.31
C GLN A 320 36.29 -12.94 18.77
N ASP A 321 34.95 -13.02 18.74
CA ASP A 321 34.25 -14.23 18.32
C ASP A 321 34.33 -14.37 16.79
N ILE A 322 34.61 -15.57 16.34
CA ILE A 322 34.77 -15.93 14.93
C ILE A 322 33.52 -16.66 14.36
N SER A 323 32.59 -17.01 15.23
CA SER A 323 31.30 -17.63 14.88
C SER A 323 30.18 -17.00 15.70
N LEU A 324 28.95 -17.13 15.23
CA LEU A 324 27.77 -16.63 15.91
C LEU A 324 26.84 -17.81 16.23
N PRO A 325 27.01 -18.48 17.39
CA PRO A 325 26.12 -19.56 17.83
C PRO A 325 24.73 -19.04 18.17
N ILE A 326 23.76 -19.95 18.24
CA ILE A 326 22.40 -19.61 18.76
C ILE A 326 22.40 -19.49 20.30
N GLY A 327 23.43 -19.97 20.96
CA GLY A 327 23.72 -19.65 22.39
C GLY A 327 23.41 -20.75 23.35
N TYR A 328 23.26 -20.30 24.61
CA TYR A 328 22.98 -21.14 25.78
C TYR A 328 21.49 -21.11 26.11
N ALA A 329 20.99 -22.19 26.73
CA ALA A 329 19.63 -22.25 27.25
C ALA A 329 19.34 -21.10 28.23
N LEU A 330 18.12 -20.52 28.11
CA LEU A 330 17.60 -19.66 29.15
C LEU A 330 17.33 -20.44 30.46
N PRO A 331 17.25 -19.78 31.59
CA PRO A 331 16.83 -20.42 32.84
C PRO A 331 15.52 -21.19 32.67
N ASN A 332 15.42 -22.37 33.29
CA ASN A 332 14.25 -23.25 33.25
C ASN A 332 13.86 -23.73 31.84
N VAL A 333 14.78 -23.68 30.88
CA VAL A 333 14.65 -24.25 29.53
C VAL A 333 15.60 -25.44 29.43
N GLU A 334 15.09 -26.54 28.89
CA GLU A 334 15.80 -27.80 28.67
C GLU A 334 16.02 -28.00 27.18
N LEU A 335 17.27 -28.29 26.75
CA LEU A 335 17.62 -28.49 25.35
C LEU A 335 18.14 -29.91 25.14
N TYR A 336 17.57 -30.59 24.17
CA TYR A 336 17.95 -31.96 23.80
C TYR A 336 18.27 -32.00 22.30
N ILE A 337 19.47 -32.50 21.97
CA ILE A 337 19.87 -32.76 20.58
C ILE A 337 19.68 -34.25 20.35
N LEU A 338 18.69 -34.62 19.50
CA LEU A 338 18.31 -36.05 19.35
C LEU A 338 18.52 -36.49 17.91
N ASN A 339 18.89 -37.80 17.78
CA ASN A 339 18.92 -38.49 16.51
C ASN A 339 17.52 -39.00 16.10
N GLU A 340 17.42 -39.74 14.98
CA GLU A 340 16.15 -40.26 14.47
C GLU A 340 15.50 -41.27 15.42
N GLU A 341 16.30 -41.95 16.26
CA GLU A 341 15.84 -42.89 17.28
C GLU A 341 15.50 -42.22 18.63
N LEU A 342 15.43 -40.87 18.68
CA LEU A 342 15.20 -40.08 19.89
C LEU A 342 16.25 -40.28 21.00
N GLN A 343 17.48 -40.59 20.63
CA GLN A 343 18.61 -40.69 21.55
C GLN A 343 19.43 -39.44 21.53
N ILE A 344 20.02 -39.04 22.67
CA ILE A 344 20.86 -37.86 22.78
C ILE A 344 22.12 -38.02 21.94
N CYS A 345 22.36 -37.10 21.03
CA CYS A 345 23.54 -37.02 20.21
C CYS A 345 24.79 -36.69 21.06
N PRO A 346 25.92 -37.32 20.83
CA PRO A 346 27.20 -36.92 21.40
C PRO A 346 27.56 -35.48 21.05
N ARG A 347 28.29 -34.78 21.92
CA ARG A 347 28.75 -33.42 21.68
C ARG A 347 29.56 -33.31 20.38
N GLY A 348 29.22 -32.32 19.55
CA GLY A 348 29.78 -32.11 18.22
C GLY A 348 29.03 -32.82 17.09
N GLU A 349 28.19 -33.80 17.40
CA GLU A 349 27.31 -34.41 16.40
C GLU A 349 26.06 -33.59 16.16
N LYS A 350 25.59 -33.64 14.91
CA LYS A 350 24.36 -32.95 14.50
C LYS A 350 23.14 -33.81 14.82
N GLY A 351 22.10 -33.15 15.37
CA GLY A 351 20.81 -33.78 15.61
C GLY A 351 19.70 -32.74 15.57
N GLU A 352 18.48 -33.22 15.63
CA GLU A 352 17.33 -32.33 15.70
C GLU A 352 17.18 -31.78 17.12
N LEU A 353 16.91 -30.47 17.25
CA LEU A 353 16.71 -29.81 18.53
C LEU A 353 15.28 -30.05 19.05
N TYR A 354 15.20 -30.52 20.27
CA TYR A 354 13.98 -30.61 21.07
C TYR A 354 14.11 -29.72 22.29
N VAL A 355 13.03 -29.01 22.63
CA VAL A 355 13.05 -28.04 23.72
C VAL A 355 11.98 -28.39 24.75
N GLY A 356 12.38 -28.48 26.01
CA GLY A 356 11.54 -28.69 27.18
C GLY A 356 11.56 -27.52 28.16
N GLY A 357 10.87 -27.63 29.27
CA GLY A 357 10.84 -26.68 30.36
C GLY A 357 9.69 -25.66 30.31
N MET A 358 9.81 -24.56 31.07
CA MET A 358 8.71 -23.64 31.36
C MET A 358 8.19 -22.86 30.14
N GLY A 359 9.01 -22.71 29.10
CA GLY A 359 8.65 -21.97 27.88
C GLY A 359 7.81 -22.74 26.89
N VAL A 360 7.61 -24.06 27.07
CA VAL A 360 6.87 -24.90 26.12
C VAL A 360 5.38 -24.55 26.13
N ALA A 361 4.85 -24.24 24.93
CA ALA A 361 3.43 -23.97 24.75
C ALA A 361 2.54 -25.18 25.09
N GLN A 362 1.27 -24.93 25.38
CA GLN A 362 0.30 -26.02 25.64
C GLN A 362 -0.01 -26.86 24.39
N GLY A 363 0.25 -26.31 23.20
CA GLY A 363 -0.02 -26.94 21.93
C GLY A 363 -0.64 -25.97 20.93
N TYR A 364 -1.33 -26.50 19.93
CA TYR A 364 -2.06 -25.74 18.93
C TYR A 364 -3.56 -25.77 19.23
N LEU A 365 -4.21 -24.60 19.17
CA LEU A 365 -5.62 -24.44 19.45
C LEU A 365 -6.47 -25.36 18.57
N ASP A 366 -7.31 -26.19 19.21
CA ASP A 366 -8.22 -27.12 18.56
C ASP A 366 -7.58 -28.02 17.47
N LYS A 367 -6.26 -28.31 17.58
CA LYS A 367 -5.49 -29.14 16.65
C LYS A 367 -4.77 -30.29 17.38
N PRO A 368 -5.49 -31.28 17.94
CA PRO A 368 -4.88 -32.31 18.77
C PRO A 368 -3.86 -33.20 18.05
N GLU A 369 -4.09 -33.52 16.76
CA GLU A 369 -3.21 -34.41 16.01
C GLU A 369 -1.82 -33.79 15.79
N ILE A 370 -1.76 -32.55 15.30
CA ILE A 370 -0.47 -31.86 15.09
C ILE A 370 0.17 -31.49 16.43
N THR A 371 -0.64 -31.21 17.47
CA THR A 371 -0.12 -31.00 18.83
C THR A 371 0.59 -32.26 19.31
N HIS A 372 -0.04 -33.43 19.22
CA HIS A 372 0.58 -34.70 19.63
C HIS A 372 1.85 -35.02 18.82
N TYR A 373 1.88 -34.67 17.53
CA TYR A 373 3.04 -34.90 16.68
C TYR A 373 4.23 -34.00 17.02
N ARG A 374 4.00 -32.75 17.43
CA ARG A 374 5.03 -31.74 17.70
C ARG A 374 5.42 -31.62 19.18
N PHE A 375 4.48 -31.89 20.10
CA PHE A 375 4.68 -31.80 21.54
C PHE A 375 4.64 -33.20 22.15
N LEU A 376 5.83 -33.81 22.26
CA LEU A 376 5.99 -35.18 22.75
C LEU A 376 6.08 -35.18 24.29
N ASP A 377 5.77 -36.32 24.92
CA ASP A 377 6.10 -36.51 26.33
C ASP A 377 7.61 -36.48 26.51
N ASN A 378 8.11 -35.79 27.54
CA ASN A 378 9.53 -35.68 27.79
C ASN A 378 10.10 -36.99 28.34
N PRO A 379 10.90 -37.74 27.56
CA PRO A 379 11.48 -38.99 28.03
C PRO A 379 12.67 -38.79 29.00
N PHE A 380 13.15 -37.53 29.13
CA PHE A 380 14.32 -37.20 29.93
C PHE A 380 13.96 -36.36 31.19
N GLY A 381 12.69 -35.94 31.33
CA GLY A 381 12.24 -35.06 32.40
C GLY A 381 10.74 -35.02 32.57
N VAL A 382 10.22 -33.94 33.16
CA VAL A 382 8.79 -33.73 33.40
C VAL A 382 8.20 -32.85 32.31
N GLY A 383 6.96 -33.14 31.90
CA GLY A 383 6.19 -32.32 30.97
C GLY A 383 6.39 -32.71 29.53
N LYS A 384 6.33 -31.74 28.63
CA LYS A 384 6.45 -31.93 27.17
C LYS A 384 7.76 -31.41 26.63
N ILE A 385 8.20 -32.00 25.49
CA ILE A 385 9.25 -31.44 24.66
C ILE A 385 8.68 -31.08 23.28
N TYR A 386 9.08 -29.92 22.78
CA TYR A 386 8.69 -29.43 21.44
C TYR A 386 9.73 -29.83 20.40
N LYS A 387 9.29 -30.50 19.34
CA LYS A 387 10.08 -30.90 18.19
C LYS A 387 10.21 -29.71 17.24
N THR A 388 11.41 -29.06 17.16
CA THR A 388 11.59 -27.80 16.43
C THR A 388 11.69 -27.95 14.92
N GLY A 389 12.22 -29.04 14.43
CA GLY A 389 12.63 -29.23 13.04
C GLY A 389 13.98 -28.59 12.70
N ASP A 390 14.64 -27.95 13.65
CA ASP A 390 15.94 -27.32 13.46
C ASP A 390 17.06 -28.30 13.78
N ILE A 391 18.08 -28.40 12.93
CA ILE A 391 19.28 -29.19 13.12
C ILE A 391 20.34 -28.34 13.77
N VAL A 392 20.87 -28.82 14.87
CA VAL A 392 21.88 -28.11 15.66
C VAL A 392 23.01 -29.08 16.06
N TYR A 393 24.09 -28.53 16.60
CA TYR A 393 25.10 -29.31 17.30
C TYR A 393 25.63 -28.49 18.51
N GLU A 394 26.04 -29.18 19.55
CA GLU A 394 26.71 -28.58 20.70
C GLU A 394 28.19 -28.37 20.37
N ASP A 395 28.72 -27.19 20.73
CA ASP A 395 30.12 -26.84 20.52
C ASP A 395 31.05 -27.87 21.22
N PRO A 396 32.04 -28.46 20.50
CA PRO A 396 32.92 -29.45 21.08
C PRO A 396 33.73 -28.92 22.29
N SER A 397 34.02 -27.63 22.32
CA SER A 397 34.86 -26.98 23.31
C SER A 397 34.10 -26.31 24.47
N HIS A 398 32.84 -25.95 24.23
CA HIS A 398 32.00 -25.17 25.16
C HIS A 398 30.69 -25.90 25.44
N ALA A 399 30.59 -26.52 26.62
CA ALA A 399 29.38 -27.27 27.02
C ALA A 399 28.14 -26.36 27.04
N GLY A 400 27.06 -26.84 26.48
CA GLY A 400 25.79 -26.12 26.41
C GLY A 400 25.68 -25.04 25.34
N LEU A 401 26.76 -24.73 24.60
CA LEU A 401 26.74 -23.75 23.52
C LEU A 401 26.28 -24.41 22.23
N LEU A 402 25.13 -23.96 21.69
CA LEU A 402 24.55 -24.52 20.50
C LEU A 402 24.84 -23.72 19.23
N HIS A 403 25.12 -24.45 18.15
CA HIS A 403 25.26 -23.93 16.80
C HIS A 403 24.13 -24.40 15.91
N TYR A 404 23.60 -23.53 15.10
CA TYR A 404 22.56 -23.82 14.10
C TYR A 404 23.20 -24.45 12.83
N ALA A 405 22.64 -25.53 12.34
CA ALA A 405 23.16 -26.25 11.18
C ALA A 405 22.15 -26.42 10.02
N GLY A 406 20.94 -25.84 10.15
CA GLY A 406 19.92 -25.90 9.13
C GLY A 406 18.59 -26.46 9.63
N ARG A 407 17.72 -26.88 8.71
CA ARG A 407 16.43 -27.50 9.02
C ARG A 407 16.30 -28.89 8.42
N SER A 408 15.50 -29.73 9.10
CA SER A 408 15.10 -31.05 8.60
C SER A 408 13.91 -31.00 7.62
N ASP A 409 13.18 -29.89 7.60
CA ASP A 409 12.02 -29.63 6.74
C ASP A 409 12.26 -28.47 5.75
N HIS A 410 11.25 -28.14 4.94
CA HIS A 410 11.35 -27.09 3.92
C HIS A 410 10.92 -25.69 4.41
N GLN A 411 10.66 -25.55 5.69
CA GLN A 411 10.30 -24.27 6.27
C GLN A 411 11.43 -23.26 6.13
N VAL A 412 11.08 -22.02 5.78
CA VAL A 412 12.04 -20.93 5.62
C VAL A 412 11.65 -19.76 6.52
N LYS A 413 12.63 -18.94 6.85
CA LYS A 413 12.42 -17.66 7.51
C LYS A 413 12.88 -16.56 6.56
N ILE A 414 11.98 -15.64 6.21
CA ILE A 414 12.24 -14.50 5.31
C ILE A 414 11.82 -13.23 6.02
N ARG A 415 12.73 -12.28 6.17
CA ARG A 415 12.49 -11.01 6.88
C ARG A 415 11.89 -11.22 8.29
N GLY A 416 12.45 -12.18 9.02
CA GLY A 416 12.00 -12.58 10.36
C GLY A 416 10.68 -13.33 10.42
N LYS A 417 10.01 -13.56 9.30
CA LYS A 417 8.70 -14.23 9.23
C LYS A 417 8.86 -15.70 8.86
N ARG A 418 8.22 -16.57 9.64
CA ARG A 418 8.20 -18.02 9.41
C ARG A 418 7.24 -18.33 8.26
N ILE A 419 7.72 -19.03 7.23
CA ILE A 419 6.97 -19.40 6.04
C ILE A 419 7.05 -20.90 5.82
N GLU A 420 5.88 -21.53 5.79
CA GLU A 420 5.72 -22.90 5.32
C GLU A 420 5.53 -22.85 3.80
N ILE A 421 6.52 -23.35 3.06
CA ILE A 421 6.50 -23.32 1.59
C ILE A 421 5.30 -24.09 1.05
N GLU A 422 4.96 -25.21 1.68
CA GLU A 422 3.83 -26.06 1.32
C GLU A 422 2.48 -25.30 1.39
N ALA A 423 2.34 -24.34 2.29
CA ALA A 423 1.13 -23.52 2.38
C ALA A 423 0.92 -22.68 1.10
N ILE A 424 2.01 -22.15 0.55
CA ILE A 424 1.98 -21.37 -0.69
C ILE A 424 1.65 -22.30 -1.87
N GLU A 425 2.30 -23.47 -1.92
CA GLU A 425 2.06 -24.47 -2.96
C GLU A 425 0.61 -24.94 -2.99
N MET A 426 -0.01 -25.15 -1.83
CA MET A 426 -1.42 -25.53 -1.72
C MET A 426 -2.37 -24.46 -2.25
N ILE A 427 -2.10 -23.20 -1.98
CA ILE A 427 -2.91 -22.10 -2.52
C ILE A 427 -2.74 -22.03 -4.04
N LEU A 428 -1.51 -22.06 -4.55
CA LEU A 428 -1.26 -22.03 -5.99
C LEU A 428 -1.88 -23.23 -6.74
N ALA A 429 -1.93 -24.41 -6.11
CA ALA A 429 -2.57 -25.61 -6.67
C ALA A 429 -4.09 -25.47 -6.85
N GLN A 430 -4.76 -24.55 -6.11
CA GLN A 430 -6.18 -24.28 -6.24
C GLN A 430 -6.51 -23.45 -7.49
N HIS A 431 -5.51 -22.81 -8.11
CA HIS A 431 -5.74 -22.04 -9.32
C HIS A 431 -6.13 -22.94 -10.49
N PRO A 432 -7.25 -22.66 -11.21
CA PRO A 432 -7.79 -23.57 -12.24
C PRO A 432 -6.80 -23.94 -13.36
N GLY A 433 -5.89 -23.04 -13.69
CA GLY A 433 -4.90 -23.21 -14.76
C GLY A 433 -3.59 -23.88 -14.35
N VAL A 434 -3.35 -24.12 -13.05
CA VAL A 434 -2.11 -24.76 -12.53
C VAL A 434 -2.29 -26.27 -12.53
N GLN A 435 -1.35 -26.98 -13.15
CA GLN A 435 -1.30 -28.44 -13.13
C GLN A 435 -0.42 -28.94 -11.98
N MET A 436 0.78 -28.38 -11.86
CA MET A 436 1.72 -28.64 -10.77
C MET A 436 2.44 -27.35 -10.39
N ASN A 437 2.87 -27.24 -9.15
CA ASN A 437 3.70 -26.15 -8.70
C ASN A 437 4.72 -26.62 -7.66
N ALA A 438 5.79 -25.86 -7.52
CA ALA A 438 6.75 -25.97 -6.43
C ALA A 438 7.26 -24.58 -6.07
N VAL A 439 7.53 -24.33 -4.80
CA VAL A 439 8.06 -23.05 -4.33
C VAL A 439 9.43 -23.28 -3.71
N LYS A 440 10.37 -22.37 -3.97
CA LYS A 440 11.73 -22.40 -3.43
C LYS A 440 12.12 -21.02 -2.94
N ALA A 441 12.73 -20.95 -1.76
CA ALA A 441 13.41 -19.75 -1.31
C ALA A 441 14.81 -19.70 -1.93
N ILE A 442 15.11 -18.64 -2.67
CA ILE A 442 16.41 -18.45 -3.32
C ILE A 442 17.13 -17.31 -2.60
N ARG A 443 18.41 -17.50 -2.27
CA ARG A 443 19.28 -16.43 -1.75
C ARG A 443 19.94 -15.71 -2.91
N THR A 444 19.87 -14.41 -2.92
CA THR A 444 20.58 -13.56 -3.88
C THR A 444 21.90 -13.13 -3.28
N THR A 445 23.02 -13.32 -3.98
CA THR A 445 24.38 -13.17 -3.44
C THR A 445 25.15 -11.96 -3.97
N HIS A 446 24.48 -10.91 -4.46
CA HIS A 446 25.17 -9.74 -5.03
C HIS A 446 24.77 -8.44 -4.35
N ILE A 447 25.60 -8.03 -3.38
CA ILE A 447 25.80 -6.62 -3.05
C ILE A 447 27.32 -6.40 -3.05
N GLU A 448 27.86 -5.87 -4.15
CA GLU A 448 29.21 -5.30 -4.20
C GLU A 448 29.16 -3.87 -3.61
N SER A 449 28.95 -3.72 -2.32
CA SER A 449 29.27 -2.50 -1.61
C SER A 449 30.35 -2.79 -0.58
N SER A 450 31.36 -1.95 -0.49
CA SER A 450 32.48 -2.08 0.42
C SER A 450 32.08 -2.12 1.91
N ASP A 451 30.83 -1.81 2.23
CA ASP A 451 30.30 -1.62 3.58
C ASP A 451 29.28 -2.70 4.01
N VAL A 452 28.92 -3.65 3.13
CA VAL A 452 28.03 -4.78 3.44
C VAL A 452 28.80 -6.08 3.18
N PRO A 453 28.79 -7.04 4.09
CA PRO A 453 29.55 -8.29 3.94
C PRO A 453 29.17 -9.08 2.69
N GLU A 454 30.17 -9.59 1.94
CA GLU A 454 30.06 -10.35 0.69
C GLU A 454 29.08 -11.55 0.70
N ASN A 455 28.58 -11.98 1.85
CA ASN A 455 27.72 -13.15 2.02
C ASN A 455 26.29 -12.81 2.53
N TYR A 456 25.89 -11.55 2.47
CA TYR A 456 24.56 -11.14 2.91
C TYR A 456 23.58 -11.13 1.72
N GLY A 457 22.85 -12.23 1.54
CA GLY A 457 21.77 -12.32 0.55
C GLY A 457 20.42 -12.50 1.23
N VAL A 458 19.41 -11.73 0.81
CA VAL A 458 18.03 -11.90 1.28
C VAL A 458 17.37 -13.01 0.48
N SER A 459 16.61 -13.86 1.16
CA SER A 459 15.86 -14.92 0.51
C SER A 459 14.58 -14.38 -0.11
N MET A 460 14.33 -14.73 -1.37
CA MET A 460 13.08 -14.45 -2.09
C MET A 460 12.33 -15.74 -2.39
N LEU A 461 11.00 -15.66 -2.47
CA LEU A 461 10.17 -16.80 -2.85
C LEU A 461 10.00 -16.83 -4.38
N VAL A 462 10.31 -17.97 -4.98
CA VAL A 462 10.12 -18.23 -6.40
C VAL A 462 9.19 -19.43 -6.56
N ALA A 463 8.10 -19.24 -7.31
CA ALA A 463 7.16 -20.30 -7.64
C ALA A 463 7.46 -20.85 -9.05
N TYR A 464 7.64 -22.15 -9.15
CA TYR A 464 7.80 -22.89 -10.40
C TYR A 464 6.46 -23.52 -10.75
N ILE A 465 5.92 -23.19 -11.92
CA ILE A 465 4.54 -23.51 -12.31
C ILE A 465 4.54 -24.33 -13.58
N VAL A 466 3.83 -25.45 -13.56
CA VAL A 466 3.47 -26.21 -14.76
C VAL A 466 2.01 -25.88 -15.09
N PRO A 467 1.73 -25.17 -16.20
CA PRO A 467 0.38 -24.89 -16.64
C PRO A 467 -0.37 -26.16 -17.08
N LYS A 468 -1.69 -26.21 -16.93
CA LYS A 468 -2.50 -27.23 -17.58
C LYS A 468 -2.44 -27.09 -19.09
N ALA A 469 -2.52 -28.21 -19.80
CA ALA A 469 -2.46 -28.24 -21.26
C ALA A 469 -3.50 -27.28 -21.88
N GLY A 470 -3.02 -26.39 -22.77
CA GLY A 470 -3.85 -25.40 -23.46
C GLY A 470 -4.23 -24.17 -22.62
N GLN A 471 -3.74 -24.03 -21.40
CA GLN A 471 -3.92 -22.84 -20.57
C GLN A 471 -2.68 -21.93 -20.67
N PHE A 472 -2.92 -20.64 -20.93
CA PHE A 472 -1.88 -19.61 -20.89
C PHE A 472 -1.98 -18.86 -19.56
N LEU A 473 -0.98 -19.02 -18.70
CA LEU A 473 -0.92 -18.37 -17.41
C LEU A 473 0.03 -17.17 -17.47
N ILE A 474 -0.35 -16.09 -16.81
CA ILE A 474 0.46 -14.88 -16.68
C ILE A 474 0.87 -14.75 -15.21
N GLU A 475 2.13 -14.44 -14.95
CA GLU A 475 2.71 -14.24 -13.61
C GLU A 475 1.83 -13.34 -12.74
N LYS A 476 1.36 -12.22 -13.28
CA LYS A 476 0.51 -11.24 -12.59
C LYS A 476 -0.84 -11.82 -12.10
N HIS A 477 -1.43 -12.75 -12.86
CA HIS A 477 -2.68 -13.38 -12.45
C HIS A 477 -2.47 -14.33 -11.27
N LEU A 478 -1.38 -15.11 -11.28
CA LEU A 478 -1.04 -16.00 -10.19
C LEU A 478 -0.63 -15.23 -8.94
N GLN A 479 0.11 -14.14 -9.10
CA GLN A 479 0.49 -13.26 -8.00
C GLN A 479 -0.75 -12.65 -7.32
N ARG A 480 -1.69 -12.13 -8.10
CA ARG A 480 -2.96 -11.59 -7.58
C ARG A 480 -3.79 -12.68 -6.88
N PHE A 481 -3.90 -13.86 -7.49
CA PHE A 481 -4.62 -15.00 -6.90
C PHE A 481 -4.02 -15.41 -5.55
N ALA A 482 -2.69 -15.43 -5.45
CA ALA A 482 -2.00 -15.71 -4.21
C ALA A 482 -2.21 -14.60 -3.17
N ALA A 483 -2.14 -13.32 -3.57
CA ALA A 483 -2.32 -12.17 -2.67
C ALA A 483 -3.74 -12.04 -2.09
N GLU A 484 -4.75 -12.59 -2.75
CA GLU A 484 -6.12 -12.63 -2.22
C GLU A 484 -6.27 -13.59 -1.01
N GLN A 485 -5.34 -14.53 -0.82
CA GLN A 485 -5.43 -15.60 0.18
C GLN A 485 -4.23 -15.68 1.14
N LEU A 486 -3.08 -15.17 0.72
CA LEU A 486 -1.83 -15.19 1.49
C LEU A 486 -1.46 -13.78 1.95
N PRO A 487 -0.84 -13.64 3.13
CA PRO A 487 -0.18 -12.39 3.51
C PRO A 487 0.91 -12.02 2.50
N ASP A 488 1.17 -10.72 2.33
CA ASP A 488 2.12 -10.19 1.34
C ASP A 488 3.50 -10.87 1.40
N TYR A 489 3.99 -11.16 2.60
CA TYR A 489 5.30 -11.80 2.79
C TYR A 489 5.36 -13.28 2.37
N MET A 490 4.22 -13.91 2.09
CA MET A 490 4.11 -15.29 1.58
C MET A 490 3.83 -15.34 0.08
N VAL A 491 3.54 -14.22 -0.56
CA VAL A 491 3.28 -14.18 -2.00
C VAL A 491 4.61 -14.31 -2.75
N PRO A 492 4.78 -15.31 -3.66
CA PRO A 492 6.00 -15.43 -4.45
C PRO A 492 6.27 -14.18 -5.26
N THR A 493 7.52 -13.73 -5.23
CA THR A 493 7.97 -12.54 -5.98
C THR A 493 8.20 -12.83 -7.46
N ARG A 494 8.42 -14.10 -7.81
CA ARG A 494 8.65 -14.54 -9.19
C ARG A 494 7.92 -15.85 -9.45
N PHE A 495 7.50 -16.01 -10.71
CA PHE A 495 6.87 -17.22 -11.22
C PHE A 495 7.61 -17.69 -12.45
N VAL A 496 8.16 -18.92 -12.40
CA VAL A 496 8.88 -19.55 -13.50
C VAL A 496 7.98 -20.62 -14.11
N PHE A 497 7.66 -20.48 -15.38
CA PHE A 497 6.82 -21.46 -16.08
C PHE A 497 7.70 -22.57 -16.65
N MET A 498 7.29 -23.82 -16.44
CA MET A 498 8.02 -25.03 -16.85
C MET A 498 7.07 -26.01 -17.54
N ASP A 499 7.61 -26.83 -18.39
CA ASP A 499 6.84 -27.92 -19.02
C ASP A 499 6.62 -29.07 -18.02
N GLU A 500 7.59 -29.34 -17.15
CA GLU A 500 7.52 -30.36 -16.09
C GLU A 500 8.41 -29.95 -14.89
N LEU A 501 8.05 -30.41 -13.69
CA LEU A 501 8.89 -30.27 -12.49
C LEU A 501 9.86 -31.46 -12.35
N PRO A 502 11.12 -31.22 -11.93
CA PRO A 502 12.05 -32.30 -11.61
C PRO A 502 11.55 -33.10 -10.41
N LEU A 503 11.58 -34.42 -10.51
CA LEU A 503 11.13 -35.31 -9.45
C LEU A 503 12.30 -36.14 -8.91
N LEU A 504 12.27 -36.44 -7.61
CA LEU A 504 13.21 -37.39 -7.01
C LEU A 504 13.14 -38.78 -7.70
N PRO A 505 14.16 -39.62 -7.60
CA PRO A 505 14.22 -40.91 -8.30
C PRO A 505 13.00 -41.82 -8.05
N ASN A 506 12.36 -41.71 -6.91
CA ASN A 506 11.15 -42.48 -6.56
C ASN A 506 9.85 -41.83 -7.15
N ARG A 507 9.95 -40.74 -7.90
CA ARG A 507 8.84 -39.97 -8.52
C ARG A 507 7.72 -39.52 -7.57
N SER A 508 7.95 -39.56 -6.26
CA SER A 508 6.92 -39.23 -5.27
C SER A 508 6.95 -37.77 -4.83
N LYS A 509 8.07 -37.05 -5.04
CA LYS A 509 8.24 -35.65 -4.60
C LYS A 509 9.07 -34.88 -5.62
N VAL A 510 8.85 -33.56 -5.63
CA VAL A 510 9.64 -32.61 -6.43
C VAL A 510 11.06 -32.53 -5.85
N ASP A 511 12.06 -32.64 -6.71
CA ASP A 511 13.45 -32.35 -6.35
C ASP A 511 13.70 -30.84 -6.44
N ARG A 512 13.53 -30.15 -5.30
CA ARG A 512 13.73 -28.68 -5.23
C ARG A 512 15.19 -28.25 -5.47
N ASN A 513 16.16 -29.17 -5.32
CA ASN A 513 17.55 -28.83 -5.61
C ASN A 513 17.83 -28.82 -7.12
N ALA A 514 17.09 -29.64 -7.88
CA ALA A 514 17.18 -29.68 -9.34
C ALA A 514 16.31 -28.60 -10.05
N LEU A 515 15.56 -27.78 -9.30
CA LEU A 515 14.85 -26.63 -9.88
C LEU A 515 15.86 -25.61 -10.43
N PRO A 516 15.64 -25.07 -11.65
CA PRO A 516 16.58 -24.15 -12.29
C PRO A 516 16.84 -22.92 -11.44
N GLU A 517 18.10 -22.49 -11.44
CA GLU A 517 18.46 -21.17 -10.91
C GLU A 517 17.94 -20.07 -11.86
N LEU A 518 17.64 -18.91 -11.28
CA LEU A 518 17.26 -17.78 -12.11
C LEU A 518 18.44 -17.39 -13.03
N PRO A 519 18.19 -17.09 -14.32
CA PRO A 519 19.27 -16.74 -15.25
C PRO A 519 20.07 -15.55 -14.74
N GLN A 520 21.36 -15.72 -14.58
CA GLN A 520 22.29 -14.62 -14.33
C GLN A 520 22.47 -13.85 -15.63
N THR A 521 22.12 -12.57 -15.64
CA THR A 521 22.40 -11.68 -16.79
C THR A 521 23.83 -11.15 -16.66
N PRO A 522 24.64 -11.13 -17.75
CA PRO A 522 26.03 -10.66 -17.69
C PRO A 522 26.07 -9.17 -17.30
N SER A 523 26.98 -8.83 -16.41
CA SER A 523 27.30 -7.45 -16.06
C SER A 523 27.97 -6.73 -17.22
N PHE A 524 27.30 -5.76 -17.80
CA PHE A 524 27.90 -4.75 -18.67
C PHE A 524 27.84 -3.40 -17.98
N VAL A 525 28.95 -2.99 -17.40
CA VAL A 525 29.14 -1.62 -16.92
C VAL A 525 30.00 -0.90 -17.95
N THR A 526 29.42 0.07 -18.66
CA THR A 526 30.16 1.05 -19.46
C THR A 526 29.69 2.45 -19.05
N ASP A 527 30.61 3.40 -19.01
CA ASP A 527 30.45 4.78 -18.51
C ASP A 527 29.45 5.68 -19.29
N THR A 528 28.68 5.11 -20.22
CA THR A 528 27.73 5.83 -21.08
C THR A 528 26.29 5.35 -20.94
N MET A 529 25.91 4.74 -19.82
CA MET A 529 24.55 4.24 -19.61
C MET A 529 23.55 5.37 -19.32
N ASP A 530 22.37 5.29 -19.97
CA ASP A 530 21.19 6.08 -19.67
C ASP A 530 20.82 5.95 -18.18
N ASN A 531 20.48 7.05 -17.52
CA ASN A 531 20.14 7.09 -16.10
C ASN A 531 19.04 6.08 -15.73
N SER A 532 18.11 5.80 -16.62
CA SER A 532 17.04 4.81 -16.38
C SER A 532 17.59 3.38 -16.21
N ILE A 533 18.70 3.05 -16.87
CA ILE A 533 19.36 1.75 -16.74
C ILE A 533 20.12 1.69 -15.41
N LYS A 534 20.80 2.78 -15.02
CA LYS A 534 21.46 2.87 -13.70
C LYS A 534 20.47 2.76 -12.55
N ILE A 535 19.31 3.39 -12.68
CA ILE A 535 18.23 3.29 -11.69
C ILE A 535 17.60 1.90 -11.71
N ALA A 536 17.51 1.24 -12.85
CA ALA A 536 17.07 -0.15 -12.92
C ALA A 536 18.00 -1.07 -12.11
N VAL A 537 19.30 -0.78 -12.08
CA VAL A 537 20.27 -1.47 -11.22
C VAL A 537 19.99 -1.19 -9.74
N VAL A 538 19.70 0.06 -9.38
CA VAL A 538 19.29 0.42 -8.01
C VAL A 538 17.99 -0.33 -7.60
N PHE A 539 17.07 -0.50 -8.54
CA PHE A 539 15.86 -1.30 -8.31
C PHE A 539 16.20 -2.78 -8.16
N ASP A 540 17.08 -3.32 -8.98
CA ASP A 540 17.56 -4.69 -8.85
C ASP A 540 18.23 -4.90 -7.47
N GLU A 541 19.10 -3.99 -7.05
CA GLU A 541 19.72 -4.02 -5.72
C GLU A 541 18.68 -3.98 -4.59
N ALA A 542 17.73 -3.05 -4.68
CA ALA A 542 16.69 -2.90 -3.66
C ALA A 542 15.71 -4.08 -3.61
N LEU A 543 15.46 -4.71 -4.74
CA LEU A 543 14.63 -5.91 -4.89
C LEU A 543 15.44 -7.20 -4.72
N GLU A 544 16.77 -7.06 -4.59
CA GLU A 544 17.71 -8.18 -4.48
C GLU A 544 17.63 -9.15 -5.67
N LEU A 545 17.43 -8.56 -6.85
CA LEU A 545 17.38 -9.28 -8.12
C LEU A 545 18.76 -9.24 -8.79
N PRO A 546 19.08 -10.23 -9.64
CA PRO A 546 20.29 -10.15 -10.49
C PRO A 546 20.27 -8.88 -11.32
N THR A 547 21.43 -8.19 -11.40
CA THR A 547 21.59 -6.95 -12.18
C THR A 547 21.09 -7.13 -13.61
N GLY A 548 20.25 -6.21 -14.08
CA GLY A 548 19.64 -6.26 -15.40
C GLY A 548 18.32 -7.01 -15.46
N THR A 549 17.76 -7.46 -14.32
CA THR A 549 16.42 -8.06 -14.23
C THR A 549 15.36 -6.98 -14.42
N CYS A 550 15.45 -5.88 -13.66
CA CYS A 550 14.62 -4.71 -13.88
C CYS A 550 15.02 -4.02 -15.19
N LYS A 551 14.03 -3.74 -15.99
CA LYS A 551 14.20 -2.94 -17.22
C LYS A 551 13.75 -1.50 -16.95
N PRO A 552 14.10 -0.51 -17.78
CA PRO A 552 13.66 0.87 -17.60
C PRO A 552 12.16 1.06 -17.34
N HIS A 553 11.32 0.18 -17.86
CA HIS A 553 9.86 0.23 -17.70
C HIS A 553 9.30 -0.81 -16.72
N SER A 554 10.14 -1.55 -16.01
CA SER A 554 9.69 -2.50 -14.98
C SER A 554 9.05 -1.75 -13.82
N ASN A 555 7.83 -2.13 -13.45
CA ASN A 555 7.15 -1.54 -12.30
C ASN A 555 7.65 -2.18 -11.01
N PHE A 556 8.15 -1.36 -10.09
CA PHE A 556 8.73 -1.76 -8.82
C PHE A 556 7.83 -2.71 -8.00
N PHE A 557 6.56 -2.39 -7.89
CA PHE A 557 5.62 -3.20 -7.11
C PHE A 557 5.25 -4.50 -7.81
N GLU A 558 5.19 -4.48 -9.14
CA GLU A 558 4.98 -5.68 -9.95
C GLU A 558 6.19 -6.62 -9.89
N MET A 559 7.39 -6.08 -9.63
CA MET A 559 8.63 -6.84 -9.45
C MET A 559 8.81 -7.37 -8.01
N GLY A 560 7.82 -7.19 -7.14
CA GLY A 560 7.84 -7.67 -5.75
C GLY A 560 8.35 -6.65 -4.73
N GLY A 561 8.39 -5.38 -5.09
CA GLY A 561 8.82 -4.29 -4.22
C GLY A 561 7.88 -4.08 -3.03
N SER A 562 8.47 -3.87 -1.87
CA SER A 562 7.80 -3.56 -0.61
C SER A 562 8.28 -2.23 -0.04
N SER A 563 7.61 -1.74 0.99
CA SER A 563 8.04 -0.51 1.69
C SER A 563 9.49 -0.59 2.21
N LEU A 564 9.97 -1.78 2.57
CA LEU A 564 11.36 -2.00 2.96
C LEU A 564 12.32 -1.76 1.79
N CYS A 565 11.98 -2.25 0.61
CA CYS A 565 12.80 -2.09 -0.59
C CYS A 565 12.83 -0.61 -1.06
N ILE A 566 11.78 0.18 -0.79
CA ILE A 566 11.78 1.62 -1.09
C ILE A 566 12.90 2.34 -0.34
N ALA A 567 13.15 1.99 0.92
CA ALA A 567 14.23 2.58 1.68
C ALA A 567 15.60 2.31 1.02
N HIS A 568 15.82 1.11 0.47
CA HIS A 568 17.02 0.76 -0.28
C HIS A 568 17.12 1.53 -1.62
N ILE A 569 15.98 1.71 -2.33
CA ILE A 569 15.96 2.54 -3.54
C ILE A 569 16.39 3.97 -3.20
N LEU A 570 15.81 4.58 -2.16
CA LEU A 570 16.12 5.95 -1.78
C LEU A 570 17.59 6.11 -1.42
N TYR A 571 18.16 5.17 -0.67
CA TYR A 571 19.57 5.13 -0.34
C TYR A 571 20.44 4.96 -1.60
N GLY A 572 20.10 4.03 -2.49
CA GLY A 572 20.81 3.83 -3.76
C GLY A 572 20.78 5.07 -4.65
N LEU A 573 19.63 5.77 -4.71
CA LEU A 573 19.50 7.02 -5.46
C LEU A 573 20.34 8.15 -4.87
N GLU A 574 20.40 8.26 -3.54
CA GLU A 574 21.24 9.23 -2.86
C GLU A 574 22.72 8.92 -3.06
N ARG A 575 23.13 7.64 -2.91
CA ARG A 575 24.52 7.17 -3.11
C ARG A 575 25.01 7.42 -4.54
N ASP A 576 24.22 7.01 -5.56
CA ASP A 576 24.68 6.95 -6.95
C ASP A 576 24.40 8.23 -7.73
N PHE A 577 23.40 8.99 -7.31
CA PHE A 577 22.95 10.20 -8.03
C PHE A 577 23.06 11.48 -7.17
N GLY A 578 23.31 11.36 -5.87
CA GLY A 578 23.42 12.50 -4.94
C GLY A 578 22.08 13.23 -4.73
N VAL A 579 20.96 12.54 -4.93
CA VAL A 579 19.62 13.16 -4.87
C VAL A 579 18.75 12.41 -3.87
N THR A 580 18.24 13.10 -2.86
CA THR A 580 17.23 12.59 -1.92
C THR A 580 15.84 12.95 -2.43
N ILE A 581 15.00 11.94 -2.65
CA ILE A 581 13.60 12.14 -3.05
C ILE A 581 12.66 11.59 -1.96
N PRO A 582 11.46 12.17 -1.77
CA PRO A 582 10.45 11.64 -0.87
C PRO A 582 10.03 10.21 -1.26
N SER A 583 9.87 9.32 -0.27
CA SER A 583 9.49 7.90 -0.48
C SER A 583 8.18 7.73 -1.27
N ARG A 584 7.23 8.66 -1.11
CA ARG A 584 5.97 8.69 -1.86
C ARG A 584 6.17 8.72 -3.37
N LEU A 585 7.26 9.33 -3.85
CA LEU A 585 7.51 9.42 -5.29
C LEU A 585 7.81 8.06 -5.93
N ILE A 586 8.32 7.09 -5.18
CA ILE A 586 8.48 5.72 -5.69
C ILE A 586 7.12 5.04 -5.87
N TYR A 587 6.12 5.34 -5.02
CA TYR A 587 4.74 4.86 -5.20
C TYR A 587 4.08 5.48 -6.42
N GLU A 588 4.35 6.75 -6.69
CA GLU A 588 3.78 7.50 -7.83
C GLU A 588 4.51 7.18 -9.15
N TYR A 589 5.80 6.94 -9.07
CA TYR A 589 6.72 6.73 -10.19
C TYR A 589 7.46 5.39 -10.05
N PRO A 590 6.75 4.26 -10.16
CA PRO A 590 7.29 2.96 -9.78
C PRO A 590 8.21 2.32 -10.82
N THR A 591 8.61 3.02 -11.86
CA THR A 591 9.53 2.48 -12.87
C THR A 591 10.88 3.21 -12.87
N PRO A 592 12.00 2.54 -13.18
CA PRO A 592 13.30 3.18 -13.32
C PRO A 592 13.31 4.37 -14.28
N SER A 593 12.59 4.30 -15.40
CA SER A 593 12.45 5.42 -16.35
C SER A 593 11.72 6.61 -15.74
N ASP A 594 10.71 6.37 -14.93
CA ASP A 594 10.01 7.47 -14.27
C ASP A 594 10.88 8.11 -13.20
N VAL A 595 11.59 7.29 -12.41
CA VAL A 595 12.55 7.79 -11.41
C VAL A 595 13.73 8.52 -12.08
N ALA A 596 14.23 8.06 -13.23
CA ALA A 596 15.27 8.76 -13.98
C ALA A 596 14.83 10.16 -14.36
N ARG A 597 13.62 10.29 -14.88
CA ARG A 597 13.01 11.59 -15.20
C ARG A 597 12.86 12.48 -13.96
N LEU A 598 12.48 11.91 -12.84
CA LEU A 598 12.43 12.62 -11.56
C LEU A 598 13.81 13.11 -11.13
N LEU A 599 14.83 12.24 -11.15
CA LEU A 599 16.19 12.61 -10.74
C LEU A 599 16.83 13.69 -11.60
N GLU A 600 16.58 13.69 -12.92
CA GLU A 600 17.03 14.77 -13.79
C GLU A 600 16.46 16.11 -13.34
N GLN A 601 15.21 16.13 -12.88
CA GLN A 601 14.57 17.32 -12.35
C GLN A 601 15.09 17.71 -10.97
N PHE A 602 15.39 16.74 -10.10
CA PHE A 602 16.01 17.01 -8.80
C PHE A 602 17.48 17.43 -8.92
N LYS A 603 18.24 16.94 -9.92
CA LYS A 603 19.62 17.39 -10.23
C LYS A 603 19.66 18.80 -10.82
N LEU A 604 18.71 19.12 -11.68
CA LEU A 604 18.51 20.47 -12.18
C LEU A 604 18.11 21.45 -11.05
N LYS A 605 17.58 20.92 -9.91
CA LYS A 605 17.28 21.72 -8.72
C LYS A 605 18.48 22.21 -7.93
N SER A 606 19.61 21.58 -8.03
CA SER A 606 20.84 22.06 -7.36
C SER A 606 21.59 23.16 -8.13
N GLU A 607 21.23 23.44 -9.40
CA GLU A 607 21.84 24.48 -10.23
C GLU A 607 20.83 25.44 -10.89
N SER A 608 19.87 25.99 -10.19
CA SER A 608 18.74 26.80 -10.66
C SER A 608 17.52 25.99 -11.14
N VAL A 609 16.67 25.62 -10.22
CA VAL A 609 15.27 25.38 -10.53
C VAL A 609 14.67 26.73 -10.86
N ALA A 610 14.37 26.96 -12.12
CA ALA A 610 13.32 27.88 -12.47
C ALA A 610 12.06 27.33 -11.78
N ASP A 611 11.61 28.00 -10.74
CA ASP A 611 10.34 27.73 -10.08
C ASP A 611 9.29 27.71 -11.21
N ASP A 612 8.61 26.57 -11.42
CA ASP A 612 7.56 26.45 -12.44
C ASP A 612 6.54 27.58 -12.38
N ARG A 613 6.43 28.26 -11.21
CA ARG A 613 5.58 29.42 -10.96
C ARG A 613 5.98 30.67 -11.75
N HIS A 614 7.20 30.72 -12.29
CA HIS A 614 7.72 31.84 -13.08
C HIS A 614 7.68 31.60 -14.61
N ILE A 615 7.11 30.48 -15.06
CA ILE A 615 6.96 30.21 -16.50
C ILE A 615 5.91 31.19 -17.07
N ASP A 616 6.31 31.92 -18.10
CA ASP A 616 5.39 32.74 -18.88
C ASP A 616 4.50 31.83 -19.75
N LEU A 617 3.30 31.55 -19.26
CA LEU A 617 2.35 30.65 -19.93
C LEU A 617 1.86 31.20 -21.26
N LYS A 618 1.87 32.53 -21.46
CA LYS A 618 1.55 33.14 -22.75
C LYS A 618 2.64 32.88 -23.79
N ALA A 619 3.89 32.96 -23.38
CA ALA A 619 5.01 32.62 -24.26
C ALA A 619 5.03 31.14 -24.67
N GLU A 620 4.46 30.26 -23.81
CA GLU A 620 4.28 28.84 -24.12
C GLU A 620 3.13 28.55 -25.10
N ALA A 621 2.14 29.45 -25.19
CA ALA A 621 0.92 29.27 -25.98
C ALA A 621 1.04 29.79 -27.43
N VAL A 622 2.19 29.62 -28.03
CA VAL A 622 2.51 30.12 -29.39
C VAL A 622 2.40 29.01 -30.42
N LEU A 623 1.77 29.31 -31.55
CA LEU A 623 1.77 28.39 -32.71
C LEU A 623 3.15 28.24 -33.29
N SER A 624 3.52 27.04 -33.69
CA SER A 624 4.78 26.85 -34.44
C SER A 624 4.80 27.69 -35.72
N PRO A 625 5.88 28.43 -36.00
CA PRO A 625 6.01 29.21 -37.23
C PRO A 625 6.07 28.33 -38.49
N ASP A 626 6.33 27.04 -38.36
CA ASP A 626 6.38 26.08 -39.44
C ASP A 626 5.00 25.54 -39.85
N LEU A 627 3.93 25.90 -39.10
CA LEU A 627 2.57 25.46 -39.45
C LEU A 627 2.09 26.13 -40.75
N ASN A 628 1.60 25.30 -41.68
CA ASN A 628 1.01 25.80 -42.91
C ASN A 628 -0.47 26.25 -42.67
N THR A 629 -0.67 27.39 -42.04
CA THR A 629 -1.97 27.95 -41.73
C THR A 629 -2.78 28.36 -42.97
N SER A 630 -2.13 28.50 -44.15
CA SER A 630 -2.87 28.84 -45.40
C SER A 630 -3.94 27.79 -45.77
N ILE A 631 -3.78 26.56 -45.33
CA ILE A 631 -4.75 25.49 -45.53
C ILE A 631 -6.07 25.80 -44.80
N TRP A 632 -6.03 26.50 -43.67
CA TRP A 632 -7.19 26.84 -42.87
C TRP A 632 -8.04 27.97 -43.45
N GLN A 633 -7.51 28.70 -44.41
CA GLN A 633 -8.25 29.76 -45.14
C GLN A 633 -9.31 29.16 -46.08
N HIS A 634 -9.29 27.87 -46.33
CA HIS A 634 -10.28 27.17 -47.13
C HIS A 634 -11.29 26.48 -46.17
N PRO A 635 -12.59 26.52 -46.47
CA PRO A 635 -13.57 25.87 -45.61
C PRO A 635 -13.32 24.33 -45.51
N PRO A 636 -13.55 23.71 -44.33
CA PRO A 636 -13.47 22.28 -44.19
C PRO A 636 -14.54 21.60 -45.08
N GLN A 637 -14.41 20.30 -45.33
CA GLN A 637 -15.37 19.55 -46.14
C GLN A 637 -16.75 19.54 -45.46
N ALA A 638 -17.81 19.66 -46.26
CA ALA A 638 -19.18 19.67 -45.78
C ALA A 638 -19.67 18.27 -45.32
N LYS A 639 -18.96 17.21 -45.73
CA LYS A 639 -19.29 15.82 -45.36
C LYS A 639 -18.09 15.16 -44.72
N TYR A 640 -18.31 14.56 -43.60
CA TYR A 640 -17.26 13.90 -42.81
C TYR A 640 -17.33 12.38 -43.01
N ASP A 641 -16.33 11.80 -43.67
CA ASP A 641 -16.22 10.36 -43.92
C ASP A 641 -15.19 9.64 -43.06
N CYS A 642 -14.18 10.38 -42.58
CA CYS A 642 -13.07 9.81 -41.86
C CYS A 642 -12.70 10.64 -40.61
N ALA A 643 -12.56 9.96 -39.45
CA ALA A 643 -12.16 10.58 -38.19
C ALA A 643 -10.86 9.97 -37.66
N LEU A 644 -10.06 10.80 -36.94
CA LEU A 644 -8.96 10.36 -36.11
C LEU A 644 -9.31 10.68 -34.65
N ILE A 645 -9.18 9.70 -33.74
CA ILE A 645 -9.44 9.89 -32.32
C ILE A 645 -8.19 9.54 -31.53
N THR A 646 -7.77 10.44 -30.64
CA THR A 646 -6.73 10.18 -29.64
C THR A 646 -7.37 9.95 -28.27
N GLY A 647 -6.70 9.22 -27.37
CA GLY A 647 -7.17 9.01 -26.00
C GLY A 647 -8.30 7.96 -25.84
N THR A 648 -8.50 7.09 -26.83
CA THR A 648 -9.56 6.06 -26.83
C THR A 648 -9.36 4.95 -25.78
N THR A 649 -8.21 4.88 -25.15
CA THR A 649 -7.93 4.00 -24.00
C THR A 649 -8.23 4.66 -22.65
N GLY A 650 -8.69 5.92 -22.64
CA GLY A 650 -9.20 6.63 -21.47
C GLY A 650 -10.71 6.46 -21.30
N PHE A 651 -11.22 6.83 -20.11
CA PHE A 651 -12.63 6.64 -19.75
C PHE A 651 -13.59 7.35 -20.74
N LEU A 652 -13.47 8.68 -20.90
CA LEU A 652 -14.32 9.42 -21.83
C LEU A 652 -14.05 9.04 -23.30
N GLY A 653 -12.76 8.86 -23.67
CA GLY A 653 -12.42 8.54 -25.06
C GLY A 653 -13.01 7.21 -25.55
N ALA A 654 -13.09 6.20 -24.68
CA ALA A 654 -13.72 4.93 -24.99
C ALA A 654 -15.25 5.07 -25.21
N HIS A 655 -15.94 5.82 -24.33
CA HIS A 655 -17.38 6.06 -24.44
C HIS A 655 -17.72 6.93 -25.66
N LEU A 656 -16.90 7.95 -25.96
CA LEU A 656 -17.06 8.76 -27.17
C LEU A 656 -16.86 7.92 -28.44
N LEU A 657 -15.85 7.04 -28.47
CA LEU A 657 -15.66 6.13 -29.59
C LEU A 657 -16.87 5.20 -29.76
N ASP A 658 -17.39 4.64 -28.66
CA ASP A 658 -18.57 3.77 -28.71
C ASP A 658 -19.80 4.51 -29.27
N GLU A 659 -20.01 5.76 -28.85
CA GLU A 659 -21.11 6.59 -29.29
C GLU A 659 -20.98 6.96 -30.79
N LEU A 660 -19.79 7.35 -31.25
CA LEU A 660 -19.55 7.62 -32.69
C LEU A 660 -19.74 6.39 -33.55
N LEU A 661 -19.33 5.20 -33.06
CA LEU A 661 -19.59 3.93 -33.75
C LEU A 661 -21.07 3.56 -33.77
N THR A 662 -21.83 3.88 -32.72
CA THR A 662 -23.27 3.65 -32.60
C THR A 662 -24.03 4.49 -33.62
N ARG A 663 -23.71 5.78 -33.76
CA ARG A 663 -24.30 6.69 -34.73
C ARG A 663 -23.97 6.33 -36.19
N GLY A 664 -22.87 5.60 -36.39
CA GLY A 664 -22.48 5.09 -37.72
C GLY A 664 -22.13 6.16 -38.74
N SER A 665 -21.72 7.33 -38.28
CA SER A 665 -21.54 8.55 -39.09
C SER A 665 -20.29 8.53 -39.98
N TYR A 666 -19.27 7.73 -39.60
CA TYR A 666 -18.00 7.63 -40.33
C TYR A 666 -17.86 6.32 -41.09
N ARG A 667 -17.32 6.39 -42.29
CA ARG A 667 -16.91 5.23 -43.06
C ARG A 667 -15.63 4.61 -42.47
N LYS A 668 -14.75 5.43 -41.88
CA LYS A 668 -13.45 5.03 -41.33
C LYS A 668 -13.14 5.81 -40.07
N ILE A 669 -12.74 5.12 -39.01
CA ILE A 669 -12.26 5.73 -37.77
C ILE A 669 -10.86 5.20 -37.48
N TYR A 670 -9.89 6.11 -37.31
CA TYR A 670 -8.57 5.82 -36.82
C TYR A 670 -8.48 6.09 -35.33
N CYS A 671 -7.90 5.17 -34.56
CA CYS A 671 -7.61 5.36 -33.13
C CYS A 671 -6.08 5.36 -32.94
N LEU A 672 -5.52 6.50 -32.56
CA LEU A 672 -4.10 6.63 -32.23
C LEU A 672 -3.85 6.19 -30.79
N ILE A 673 -3.06 5.15 -30.60
CA ILE A 673 -2.80 4.53 -29.31
C ILE A 673 -1.31 4.31 -29.12
N ARG A 674 -0.75 4.83 -28.04
CA ARG A 674 0.66 4.61 -27.66
C ARG A 674 0.84 3.19 -27.13
N ALA A 675 1.72 2.41 -27.75
CA ALA A 675 2.06 1.05 -27.32
C ALA A 675 3.43 0.63 -27.89
N GLU A 676 4.01 -0.43 -27.36
CA GLU A 676 5.27 -1.00 -27.86
C GLU A 676 5.12 -1.66 -29.24
N SER A 677 3.93 -2.08 -29.58
CA SER A 677 3.62 -2.68 -30.88
C SER A 677 2.15 -2.48 -31.28
N GLN A 678 1.87 -2.65 -32.59
CA GLN A 678 0.53 -2.57 -33.15
C GLN A 678 -0.43 -3.59 -32.47
N ALA A 679 0.05 -4.80 -32.19
CA ALA A 679 -0.77 -5.84 -31.54
C ALA A 679 -1.15 -5.44 -30.11
N ILE A 680 -0.22 -4.87 -29.35
CA ILE A 680 -0.46 -4.36 -28.00
C ILE A 680 -1.43 -3.17 -28.03
N ALA A 681 -1.33 -2.28 -29.03
CA ALA A 681 -2.27 -1.18 -29.19
C ALA A 681 -3.72 -1.66 -29.37
N ILE A 682 -3.91 -2.67 -30.22
CA ILE A 682 -5.25 -3.29 -30.44
C ILE A 682 -5.77 -3.93 -29.16
N GLU A 683 -4.93 -4.68 -28.46
CA GLU A 683 -5.34 -5.35 -27.22
C GLU A 683 -5.64 -4.36 -26.09
N ARG A 684 -4.88 -3.26 -25.98
CA ARG A 684 -5.19 -2.18 -25.03
C ARG A 684 -6.58 -1.60 -25.26
N LEU A 685 -6.96 -1.32 -26.52
CA LEU A 685 -8.28 -0.81 -26.83
C LEU A 685 -9.38 -1.82 -26.47
N ARG A 686 -9.15 -3.09 -26.80
CA ARG A 686 -10.09 -4.17 -26.47
C ARG A 686 -10.28 -4.33 -24.96
N THR A 687 -9.19 -4.36 -24.19
CA THR A 687 -9.22 -4.44 -22.74
C THR A 687 -9.95 -3.24 -22.13
N THR A 688 -9.75 -2.03 -22.66
CA THR A 688 -10.48 -0.83 -22.22
C THR A 688 -11.98 -0.97 -22.43
N PHE A 689 -12.43 -1.48 -23.60
CA PHE A 689 -13.84 -1.71 -23.85
C PHE A 689 -14.44 -2.75 -22.89
N ILE A 690 -13.72 -3.83 -22.61
CA ILE A 690 -14.14 -4.83 -21.63
C ILE A 690 -14.24 -4.21 -20.24
N GLN A 691 -13.23 -3.45 -19.82
CA GLN A 691 -13.17 -2.79 -18.51
C GLN A 691 -14.37 -1.86 -18.29
N TYR A 692 -14.76 -1.10 -19.31
CA TYR A 692 -15.88 -0.16 -19.23
C TYR A 692 -17.22 -0.76 -19.69
N GLN A 693 -17.28 -2.08 -19.88
CA GLN A 693 -18.48 -2.83 -20.31
C GLN A 693 -19.08 -2.32 -21.64
N LEU A 694 -18.20 -1.89 -22.55
CA LEU A 694 -18.58 -1.44 -23.89
C LEU A 694 -18.58 -2.60 -24.92
N PRO A 695 -19.39 -2.55 -25.98
CA PRO A 695 -19.51 -3.63 -26.95
C PRO A 695 -18.26 -3.80 -27.82
N THR A 696 -17.43 -4.81 -27.54
CA THR A 696 -16.19 -5.07 -28.29
C THR A 696 -16.38 -5.43 -29.76
N ALA A 697 -17.57 -5.96 -30.18
CA ALA A 697 -17.88 -6.25 -31.56
C ALA A 697 -17.83 -5.02 -32.48
N LYS A 698 -18.08 -3.81 -31.93
CA LYS A 698 -17.97 -2.55 -32.69
C LYS A 698 -16.52 -2.21 -33.10
N LEU A 699 -15.50 -2.76 -32.41
CA LEU A 699 -14.11 -2.50 -32.71
C LEU A 699 -13.62 -3.05 -34.05
N GLU A 700 -14.35 -3.97 -34.69
CA GLU A 700 -14.07 -4.44 -36.04
C GLU A 700 -14.12 -3.31 -37.09
N ARG A 701 -14.79 -2.21 -36.76
CA ARG A 701 -14.94 -1.02 -37.63
C ARG A 701 -13.86 0.04 -37.36
N VAL A 702 -12.88 -0.24 -36.52
CA VAL A 702 -11.86 0.72 -36.06
C VAL A 702 -10.49 0.34 -36.64
N ASN A 703 -9.76 1.34 -37.11
CA ASN A 703 -8.39 1.20 -37.55
C ASN A 703 -7.46 1.71 -36.43
N VAL A 704 -6.94 0.80 -35.62
CA VAL A 704 -5.96 1.15 -34.58
C VAL A 704 -4.63 1.49 -35.22
N ILE A 705 -3.99 2.58 -34.77
CA ILE A 705 -2.67 3.02 -35.18
C ILE A 705 -1.80 3.13 -33.94
N ASN A 706 -0.63 2.46 -33.98
CA ASN A 706 0.37 2.64 -32.93
C ASN A 706 1.14 3.94 -33.19
N GLY A 707 1.04 4.90 -32.26
CA GLY A 707 1.73 6.19 -32.36
C GLY A 707 1.63 6.97 -31.05
N ASP A 708 2.42 8.06 -30.94
CA ASP A 708 2.54 8.85 -29.73
C ASP A 708 2.38 10.35 -30.02
N ILE A 709 1.39 10.99 -29.38
CA ILE A 709 1.16 12.43 -29.52
C ILE A 709 2.35 13.29 -29.05
N GLU A 710 3.18 12.79 -28.13
CA GLU A 710 4.36 13.49 -27.60
C GLU A 710 5.50 13.58 -28.61
N GLN A 711 5.42 12.84 -29.71
CA GLN A 711 6.48 12.74 -30.70
C GLN A 711 6.13 13.47 -31.99
N PRO A 712 7.15 14.04 -32.71
CA PRO A 712 6.95 14.62 -34.03
C PRO A 712 6.28 13.64 -34.99
N GLN A 713 5.38 14.15 -35.84
CA GLN A 713 4.57 13.34 -36.76
C GLN A 713 3.81 12.20 -36.05
N LEU A 714 3.51 12.34 -34.73
CA LEU A 714 2.81 11.35 -33.93
C LEU A 714 3.55 10.00 -33.87
N GLN A 715 4.89 9.99 -34.03
CA GLN A 715 5.72 8.77 -34.15
C GLN A 715 5.33 7.87 -35.34
N LEU A 716 4.65 8.41 -36.34
CA LEU A 716 4.20 7.67 -37.53
C LEU A 716 5.24 7.73 -38.65
N SER A 717 5.21 6.75 -39.54
CA SER A 717 5.98 6.88 -40.80
C SER A 717 5.47 8.05 -41.64
N THR A 718 6.34 8.71 -42.40
CA THR A 718 5.95 9.82 -43.29
C THR A 718 4.81 9.42 -44.21
N GLN A 719 4.82 8.19 -44.75
CA GLN A 719 3.75 7.69 -45.62
C GLN A 719 2.39 7.61 -44.88
N LEU A 720 2.36 7.13 -43.65
CA LEU A 720 1.10 7.03 -42.89
C LEU A 720 0.64 8.40 -42.44
N PHE A 721 1.56 9.29 -42.05
CA PHE A 721 1.21 10.67 -41.68
C PHE A 721 0.64 11.44 -42.86
N ASP A 722 1.22 11.29 -44.06
CA ASP A 722 0.68 11.86 -45.33
C ASP A 722 -0.69 11.30 -45.65
N GLN A 723 -0.88 9.98 -45.51
CA GLN A 723 -2.18 9.33 -45.70
C GLN A 723 -3.24 9.91 -44.75
N LEU A 724 -2.95 10.08 -43.45
CA LEU A 724 -3.85 10.71 -42.49
C LEU A 724 -4.11 12.17 -42.87
N GLY A 725 -3.07 12.86 -43.38
CA GLY A 725 -3.17 14.22 -43.92
C GLY A 725 -4.23 14.35 -45.01
N GLU A 726 -4.35 13.35 -45.87
CA GLU A 726 -5.25 13.31 -47.01
C GLU A 726 -6.65 12.74 -46.69
N GLU A 727 -6.74 11.70 -45.81
CA GLU A 727 -7.99 10.99 -45.55
C GLU A 727 -8.83 11.60 -44.44
N VAL A 728 -8.17 12.12 -43.34
CA VAL A 728 -8.88 12.54 -42.12
C VAL A 728 -9.63 13.85 -42.36
N ASP A 729 -10.94 13.87 -42.03
CA ASP A 729 -11.82 15.07 -42.09
C ASP A 729 -11.91 15.74 -40.71
N GLN A 730 -12.04 14.94 -39.68
CA GLN A 730 -12.18 15.40 -38.29
C GLN A 730 -11.18 14.74 -37.35
N ILE A 731 -10.64 15.51 -36.43
CA ILE A 731 -9.74 15.05 -35.38
C ILE A 731 -10.42 15.26 -34.02
N TYR A 732 -10.54 14.19 -33.24
CA TYR A 732 -10.96 14.24 -31.84
C TYR A 732 -9.73 14.12 -30.96
N HIS A 733 -9.30 15.21 -30.37
CA HIS A 733 -8.15 15.22 -29.46
C HIS A 733 -8.63 15.13 -28.01
N VAL A 734 -8.78 13.87 -27.54
CA VAL A 734 -9.25 13.52 -26.18
C VAL A 734 -8.08 13.13 -25.28
N ALA A 735 -6.94 12.75 -25.87
CA ALA A 735 -5.75 12.37 -25.12
C ALA A 735 -5.23 13.53 -24.28
N ALA A 736 -5.03 13.30 -23.00
CA ALA A 736 -4.38 14.22 -22.08
C ALA A 736 -3.79 13.46 -20.89
N ASP A 737 -2.72 13.98 -20.33
CA ASP A 737 -2.26 13.59 -19.00
C ASP A 737 -3.08 14.39 -17.97
N THR A 738 -3.86 13.69 -17.15
CA THR A 738 -4.77 14.28 -16.15
C THR A 738 -4.22 14.21 -14.73
N ASN A 739 -2.92 14.06 -14.58
CA ASN A 739 -2.28 13.93 -13.27
C ASN A 739 -2.28 15.28 -12.54
N TYR A 740 -2.90 15.35 -11.35
CA TYR A 740 -3.02 16.58 -10.55
C TYR A 740 -1.74 16.98 -9.82
N ILE A 741 -0.78 16.06 -9.69
CA ILE A 741 0.44 16.25 -8.87
C ILE A 741 1.64 16.65 -9.73
N LYS A 742 1.64 16.27 -11.01
CA LYS A 742 2.74 16.57 -11.92
C LYS A 742 2.92 18.08 -12.12
N PRO A 743 4.14 18.62 -12.02
CA PRO A 743 4.42 20.01 -12.38
C PRO A 743 4.16 20.27 -13.85
N TYR A 744 3.96 21.53 -14.20
CA TYR A 744 3.67 21.97 -15.58
C TYR A 744 4.74 21.49 -16.58
N SER A 745 6.02 21.63 -16.23
CA SER A 745 7.16 21.23 -17.06
C SER A 745 7.13 19.78 -17.51
N LEU A 746 6.50 18.88 -16.73
CA LEU A 746 6.35 17.46 -17.06
C LEU A 746 5.12 17.18 -17.90
N ILE A 747 4.00 17.78 -17.50
CA ILE A 747 2.72 17.51 -18.14
C ILE A 747 2.59 18.21 -19.49
N LYS A 748 3.41 19.26 -19.72
CA LYS A 748 3.51 20.02 -20.97
C LYS A 748 3.69 19.10 -22.18
N LYS A 749 4.55 18.09 -22.10
CA LYS A 749 4.84 17.19 -23.24
C LYS A 749 3.60 16.55 -23.82
N SER A 750 2.72 16.00 -22.94
CA SER A 750 1.48 15.39 -23.40
C SER A 750 0.42 16.43 -23.80
N ASN A 751 0.22 17.45 -22.97
CA ASN A 751 -0.96 18.32 -23.10
C ASN A 751 -0.72 19.52 -24.01
N VAL A 752 0.48 20.08 -24.03
CA VAL A 752 0.84 21.25 -24.86
C VAL A 752 1.53 20.83 -26.13
N ASP A 753 2.69 20.13 -26.03
CA ASP A 753 3.43 19.70 -27.19
C ASP A 753 2.65 18.64 -28.01
N GLY A 754 1.89 17.77 -27.30
CA GLY A 754 0.96 16.83 -27.95
C GLY A 754 -0.13 17.55 -28.75
N THR A 755 -0.69 18.66 -28.22
CA THR A 755 -1.66 19.49 -28.95
C THR A 755 -0.98 20.18 -30.14
N ALA A 756 0.23 20.66 -30.02
CA ALA A 756 1.00 21.23 -31.13
C ALA A 756 1.23 20.21 -32.26
N ASN A 757 1.54 18.95 -31.93
CA ASN A 757 1.68 17.87 -32.90
C ASN A 757 0.35 17.55 -33.61
N ILE A 758 -0.77 17.63 -32.90
CA ILE A 758 -2.11 17.49 -33.51
C ILE A 758 -2.44 18.66 -34.44
N LEU A 759 -2.06 19.90 -34.06
CA LEU A 759 -2.19 21.06 -34.93
C LEU A 759 -1.35 20.92 -36.20
N THR A 760 -0.16 20.29 -36.12
CA THR A 760 0.64 19.98 -37.29
C THR A 760 -0.09 19.06 -38.26
N LEU A 761 -0.77 18.02 -37.76
CA LEU A 761 -1.62 17.16 -38.60
C LEU A 761 -2.86 17.90 -39.12
N ALA A 762 -3.47 18.77 -38.33
CA ALA A 762 -4.60 19.59 -38.78
C ALA A 762 -4.25 20.56 -39.89
N ALA A 763 -2.99 21.03 -39.94
CA ALA A 763 -2.41 21.88 -40.99
C ALA A 763 -1.78 21.06 -42.13
N HIS A 764 -1.88 19.73 -42.17
CA HIS A 764 -1.21 18.91 -43.17
C HIS A 764 -2.15 18.49 -44.29
N ARG A 765 -1.75 18.74 -45.56
CA ARG A 765 -2.42 18.38 -46.80
C ARG A 765 -3.78 19.07 -47.02
N ARG A 766 -4.72 19.02 -46.11
CA ARG A 766 -6.03 19.67 -46.22
C ARG A 766 -6.60 20.13 -44.89
N HIS A 767 -7.54 21.04 -44.89
CA HIS A 767 -8.23 21.55 -43.71
C HIS A 767 -9.03 20.43 -43.04
N LYS A 768 -8.86 20.28 -41.72
CA LYS A 768 -9.58 19.34 -40.86
C LYS A 768 -10.30 20.11 -39.75
N THR A 769 -11.47 19.64 -39.37
CA THR A 769 -12.12 20.15 -38.16
C THR A 769 -11.49 19.50 -36.93
N LEU A 770 -11.18 20.28 -35.92
CA LEU A 770 -10.58 19.84 -34.67
C LEU A 770 -11.59 19.93 -33.52
N HIS A 771 -11.88 18.81 -32.89
CA HIS A 771 -12.67 18.70 -31.66
C HIS A 771 -11.73 18.45 -30.50
N TYR A 772 -11.60 19.44 -29.62
CA TYR A 772 -10.66 19.41 -28.51
C TYR A 772 -11.37 19.23 -27.18
N LEU A 773 -10.94 18.24 -26.40
CA LEU A 773 -11.42 18.05 -25.02
C LEU A 773 -10.61 18.90 -24.07
N SER A 774 -11.17 20.00 -23.62
CA SER A 774 -10.65 20.87 -22.57
C SER A 774 -11.24 20.49 -21.20
N THR A 775 -11.36 21.40 -20.27
CA THR A 775 -11.90 21.24 -18.93
C THR A 775 -12.40 22.58 -18.38
N LEU A 776 -13.39 22.56 -17.49
CA LEU A 776 -13.79 23.77 -16.73
C LEU A 776 -12.66 24.32 -15.86
N ALA A 777 -11.64 23.52 -15.55
CA ALA A 777 -10.50 23.94 -14.75
C ALA A 777 -9.66 25.06 -15.42
N VAL A 778 -9.80 25.32 -16.74
CA VAL A 778 -9.11 26.43 -17.42
C VAL A 778 -9.52 27.80 -16.87
N TYR A 779 -10.61 27.88 -16.15
CA TYR A 779 -11.04 29.10 -15.45
C TYR A 779 -10.39 29.26 -14.08
N GLY A 780 -9.72 28.24 -13.59
CA GLY A 780 -9.05 28.22 -12.27
C GLY A 780 -10.01 28.55 -11.12
N SER A 781 -9.45 29.11 -10.06
CA SER A 781 -10.17 29.54 -8.87
C SER A 781 -10.83 30.94 -9.04
N ILE A 782 -11.48 31.17 -10.17
CA ILE A 782 -11.98 32.49 -10.61
C ILE A 782 -12.94 33.15 -9.58
N THR A 783 -13.82 32.35 -8.97
CA THR A 783 -14.77 32.89 -7.96
C THR A 783 -14.04 33.33 -6.70
N SER A 784 -13.10 32.55 -6.20
CA SER A 784 -12.39 32.78 -4.95
C SER A 784 -11.40 33.98 -5.07
N LEU A 785 -10.76 34.10 -6.24
CA LEU A 785 -9.68 35.07 -6.44
C LEU A 785 -10.13 36.37 -7.16
N LEU A 786 -11.10 36.29 -8.08
CA LEU A 786 -11.62 37.47 -8.82
C LEU A 786 -13.05 37.83 -8.46
N GLY A 787 -13.76 37.03 -7.65
CA GLY A 787 -15.14 37.30 -7.27
C GLY A 787 -16.17 37.09 -8.42
N ILE A 788 -15.76 36.42 -9.53
CA ILE A 788 -16.63 36.14 -10.66
C ILE A 788 -17.45 34.90 -10.34
N ASN A 789 -18.76 35.05 -10.22
CA ASN A 789 -19.67 33.96 -9.83
C ASN A 789 -20.41 33.33 -11.01
N GLU A 790 -20.38 33.90 -12.21
CA GLU A 790 -20.98 33.39 -13.42
C GLU A 790 -19.96 33.35 -14.55
N VAL A 791 -19.86 32.25 -15.27
CA VAL A 791 -18.89 32.04 -16.36
C VAL A 791 -19.65 31.57 -17.61
N ALA A 792 -19.68 32.39 -18.65
CA ALA A 792 -20.26 32.06 -19.94
C ALA A 792 -19.40 31.06 -20.72
N GLU A 793 -19.98 30.39 -21.73
CA GLU A 793 -19.25 29.45 -22.57
C GLU A 793 -18.19 30.14 -23.43
N GLU A 794 -18.41 31.37 -23.83
CA GLU A 794 -17.47 32.24 -24.59
C GLU A 794 -16.61 33.12 -23.68
N PHE A 795 -16.53 32.82 -22.38
CA PHE A 795 -15.71 33.63 -21.46
C PHE A 795 -14.25 33.64 -21.88
N ASP A 796 -13.66 34.83 -21.91
CA ASP A 796 -12.26 35.03 -22.30
C ASP A 796 -11.31 34.47 -21.21
N ILE A 797 -10.68 33.31 -21.53
CA ILE A 797 -9.74 32.65 -20.61
C ILE A 797 -8.49 33.45 -20.32
N ASP A 798 -8.15 34.47 -21.13
CA ASP A 798 -7.00 35.35 -20.89
C ASP A 798 -7.17 36.20 -19.63
N LEU A 799 -8.41 36.44 -19.19
CA LEU A 799 -8.71 37.11 -17.91
C LEU A 799 -8.30 36.25 -16.71
N CYS A 800 -8.13 34.95 -16.91
CA CYS A 800 -7.74 34.02 -15.85
C CYS A 800 -6.20 33.87 -15.71
N GLU A 801 -5.37 34.46 -16.56
CA GLU A 801 -3.91 34.26 -16.58
C GLU A 801 -3.24 34.38 -15.21
N GLY A 802 -3.56 35.45 -14.48
CA GLY A 802 -2.98 35.69 -13.15
C GLY A 802 -3.37 34.61 -12.11
N ILE A 803 -4.51 33.95 -12.30
CA ILE A 803 -4.98 32.85 -11.46
C ILE A 803 -4.28 31.58 -11.92
N ILE A 804 -4.27 31.32 -13.22
CA ILE A 804 -3.72 30.08 -13.81
C ILE A 804 -2.21 29.92 -13.51
N SER A 805 -1.48 31.02 -13.39
CA SER A 805 -0.06 30.99 -13.03
C SER A 805 0.23 30.31 -11.68
N VAL A 806 -0.73 30.31 -10.75
CA VAL A 806 -0.63 29.71 -9.42
C VAL A 806 -1.39 28.39 -9.29
N GLU A 807 -2.04 27.94 -10.35
CA GLU A 807 -2.72 26.64 -10.40
C GLU A 807 -1.74 25.48 -10.63
N TYR A 808 -2.20 24.27 -10.39
CA TYR A 808 -1.40 23.06 -10.61
C TYR A 808 -1.16 22.76 -12.10
N GLY A 809 -0.12 21.94 -12.37
CA GLY A 809 0.40 21.72 -13.72
C GLY A 809 -0.64 21.31 -14.77
N TYR A 810 -1.63 20.47 -14.40
CA TYR A 810 -2.70 20.07 -15.31
C TYR A 810 -3.53 21.27 -15.79
N VAL A 811 -4.00 22.13 -14.89
CA VAL A 811 -4.79 23.34 -15.23
C VAL A 811 -4.00 24.26 -16.13
N ARG A 812 -2.75 24.53 -15.76
CA ARG A 812 -1.83 25.38 -16.54
C ARG A 812 -1.63 24.82 -17.95
N SER A 813 -1.41 23.52 -18.09
CA SER A 813 -1.21 22.89 -19.40
C SER A 813 -2.46 22.90 -20.28
N LYS A 814 -3.64 22.74 -19.70
CA LYS A 814 -4.89 22.81 -20.45
C LYS A 814 -5.22 24.24 -20.89
N TRP A 815 -4.93 25.23 -20.04
CA TRP A 815 -5.09 26.65 -20.40
C TRP A 815 -4.16 27.04 -21.56
N VAL A 816 -2.87 26.64 -21.52
CA VAL A 816 -1.90 26.89 -22.60
C VAL A 816 -2.36 26.24 -23.92
N ALA A 817 -2.75 24.99 -23.86
CA ALA A 817 -3.23 24.26 -25.04
C ALA A 817 -4.49 24.90 -25.64
N GLU A 818 -5.47 25.28 -24.79
CA GLU A 818 -6.68 25.96 -25.26
C GLU A 818 -6.39 27.33 -25.86
N ARG A 819 -5.46 28.09 -25.28
CA ARG A 819 -5.02 29.36 -25.85
C ARG A 819 -4.33 29.18 -27.21
N MET A 820 -3.50 28.14 -27.38
CA MET A 820 -2.95 27.79 -28.71
C MET A 820 -4.06 27.54 -29.73
N LEU A 821 -5.14 26.88 -29.33
CA LEU A 821 -6.28 26.57 -30.17
C LEU A 821 -7.08 27.84 -30.53
N HIS A 822 -7.23 28.80 -29.62
CA HIS A 822 -7.81 30.11 -29.94
C HIS A 822 -6.94 30.88 -30.97
N SER A 823 -5.60 30.78 -30.85
CA SER A 823 -4.71 31.37 -31.87
C SER A 823 -4.87 30.64 -33.21
N ALA A 824 -4.99 29.33 -33.25
CA ALA A 824 -5.25 28.56 -34.46
C ALA A 824 -6.63 28.85 -35.05
N GLN A 825 -7.64 29.10 -34.22
CA GLN A 825 -8.98 29.48 -34.65
C GLN A 825 -8.97 30.90 -35.30
N ALA A 826 -8.20 31.83 -34.74
CA ALA A 826 -8.00 33.13 -35.31
C ALA A 826 -7.32 33.08 -36.70
N GLU A 827 -6.45 32.07 -36.94
CA GLU A 827 -5.82 31.81 -38.24
C GLU A 827 -6.74 31.02 -39.20
N GLY A 828 -7.95 30.66 -38.79
CA GLY A 828 -8.98 30.05 -39.64
C GLY A 828 -9.25 28.54 -39.41
N LEU A 829 -8.56 27.90 -38.46
CA LEU A 829 -8.84 26.48 -38.14
C LEU A 829 -10.23 26.35 -37.50
N ALA A 830 -11.06 25.43 -38.03
CA ALA A 830 -12.35 25.09 -37.42
C ALA A 830 -12.12 24.24 -36.12
N VAL A 831 -12.17 24.91 -34.95
CA VAL A 831 -11.95 24.26 -33.65
C VAL A 831 -13.22 24.33 -32.81
N SER A 832 -13.70 23.20 -32.33
CA SER A 832 -14.74 23.12 -31.28
C SER A 832 -14.11 22.74 -29.95
N LEU A 833 -14.41 23.52 -28.91
CA LEU A 833 -13.87 23.34 -27.57
C LEU A 833 -14.95 22.75 -26.65
N TYR A 834 -14.64 21.66 -25.99
CA TYR A 834 -15.54 20.99 -25.04
C TYR A 834 -14.92 21.00 -23.63
N ARG A 835 -15.63 21.62 -22.67
CA ARG A 835 -15.17 21.79 -21.29
C ARG A 835 -16.12 21.03 -20.34
N PRO A 836 -15.91 19.73 -20.12
CA PRO A 836 -16.65 19.00 -19.11
C PRO A 836 -16.20 19.38 -17.69
N GLY A 837 -17.10 19.16 -16.72
CA GLY A 837 -16.76 19.10 -15.29
C GLY A 837 -16.05 17.78 -14.93
N PHE A 838 -16.16 17.35 -13.66
CA PHE A 838 -15.71 16.01 -13.27
C PHE A 838 -16.58 14.94 -13.95
N ILE A 839 -15.94 13.99 -14.64
CA ILE A 839 -16.66 12.99 -15.39
C ILE A 839 -17.05 11.82 -14.48
N SER A 840 -18.33 11.72 -14.17
CA SER A 840 -18.88 10.68 -13.31
C SER A 840 -19.23 9.39 -14.08
N GLY A 841 -19.75 8.38 -13.36
CA GLY A 841 -20.09 7.09 -13.94
C GLY A 841 -21.19 7.13 -14.97
N HIS A 842 -21.24 6.10 -15.79
CA HIS A 842 -22.28 5.90 -16.80
C HIS A 842 -23.65 5.71 -16.13
N ARG A 843 -24.69 6.44 -16.55
CA ARG A 843 -26.02 6.44 -15.92
C ARG A 843 -26.68 5.05 -15.86
N GLN A 844 -26.46 4.19 -16.86
CA GLN A 844 -27.07 2.86 -16.94
C GLN A 844 -26.17 1.76 -16.35
N THR A 845 -24.91 1.65 -16.82
CA THR A 845 -24.00 0.57 -16.41
C THR A 845 -23.35 0.82 -15.04
N LYS A 846 -23.37 2.08 -14.54
CA LYS A 846 -22.74 2.52 -13.29
C LYS A 846 -21.22 2.41 -13.28
N VAL A 847 -20.62 1.99 -14.38
CA VAL A 847 -19.16 1.92 -14.52
C VAL A 847 -18.58 3.32 -14.44
N ALA A 848 -17.53 3.49 -13.65
CA ALA A 848 -16.87 4.77 -13.39
C ALA A 848 -15.34 4.65 -13.42
N ASN A 849 -14.67 5.78 -13.59
CA ASN A 849 -13.24 5.89 -13.36
C ASN A 849 -12.98 6.19 -11.88
N LEU A 850 -12.68 5.15 -11.09
CA LEU A 850 -12.44 5.28 -9.65
C LEU A 850 -11.17 6.07 -9.31
N ASN A 851 -10.32 6.35 -10.28
CA ASN A 851 -9.12 7.18 -10.12
C ASN A 851 -9.40 8.68 -10.31
N ASP A 852 -10.62 9.06 -10.70
CA ASP A 852 -11.02 10.45 -10.79
C ASP A 852 -11.06 11.12 -9.41
N MET A 853 -10.75 12.42 -9.36
CA MET A 853 -10.69 13.22 -8.13
C MET A 853 -11.99 13.17 -7.33
N PHE A 854 -13.15 13.24 -7.99
CA PHE A 854 -14.45 13.21 -7.33
C PHE A 854 -14.67 11.88 -6.58
N TYR A 855 -14.41 10.75 -7.26
CA TYR A 855 -14.55 9.43 -6.63
C TYR A 855 -13.55 9.22 -5.51
N ARG A 856 -12.30 9.60 -5.71
CA ARG A 856 -11.27 9.51 -4.67
C ARG A 856 -11.63 10.35 -3.46
N PHE A 857 -12.13 11.57 -3.68
CA PHE A 857 -12.50 12.48 -2.60
C PHE A 857 -13.68 11.93 -1.78
N VAL A 858 -14.77 11.54 -2.43
CA VAL A 858 -15.94 11.01 -1.73
C VAL A 858 -15.62 9.69 -1.01
N SER A 859 -14.97 8.75 -1.70
CA SER A 859 -14.56 7.47 -1.12
C SER A 859 -13.60 7.65 0.06
N GLY A 860 -12.64 8.55 -0.08
CA GLY A 860 -11.68 8.83 0.99
C GLY A 860 -12.34 9.46 2.22
N CYS A 861 -13.26 10.41 2.03
CA CYS A 861 -14.04 10.99 3.13
C CYS A 861 -14.93 9.95 3.81
N ILE A 862 -15.53 9.02 3.06
CA ILE A 862 -16.30 7.91 3.62
C ILE A 862 -15.40 7.04 4.51
N GLN A 863 -14.21 6.68 4.04
CA GLN A 863 -13.25 5.88 4.82
C GLN A 863 -12.69 6.63 6.03
N MET A 864 -12.55 7.96 5.94
CA MET A 864 -12.14 8.81 7.07
C MET A 864 -13.25 8.97 8.12
N GLY A 865 -14.50 8.69 7.77
CA GLY A 865 -15.65 9.02 8.63
C GLY A 865 -15.90 10.53 8.78
N MET A 866 -15.29 11.38 7.92
CA MET A 866 -15.40 12.83 8.02
C MET A 866 -15.25 13.53 6.68
N TYR A 867 -15.86 14.72 6.56
CA TYR A 867 -15.77 15.54 5.36
C TYR A 867 -15.66 17.04 5.71
N PRO A 868 -15.00 17.86 4.84
CA PRO A 868 -14.80 19.29 5.11
C PRO A 868 -16.08 20.10 4.85
N ASP A 869 -16.29 21.13 5.65
CA ASP A 869 -17.40 22.07 5.52
C ASP A 869 -17.12 23.10 4.41
N PHE A 870 -17.59 22.84 3.20
CA PHE A 870 -17.51 23.73 2.04
C PHE A 870 -18.91 24.07 1.51
N PRO A 871 -19.60 25.05 2.06
CA PRO A 871 -21.01 25.34 1.72
C PRO A 871 -21.22 25.84 0.28
N GLU A 872 -20.21 26.47 -0.33
CA GLU A 872 -20.29 27.02 -1.68
C GLU A 872 -19.58 26.13 -2.74
N LYS A 873 -19.11 24.95 -2.34
CA LYS A 873 -18.46 24.01 -3.24
C LYS A 873 -19.48 23.14 -3.98
N ARG A 874 -19.25 22.96 -5.28
CA ARG A 874 -19.96 22.00 -6.15
C ARG A 874 -18.92 21.17 -6.89
N TRP A 875 -19.18 19.90 -7.03
CA TRP A 875 -18.28 19.01 -7.75
C TRP A 875 -18.58 18.91 -9.24
N VAL A 876 -19.80 19.25 -9.63
CA VAL A 876 -20.27 19.16 -11.03
C VAL A 876 -20.00 17.78 -11.65
N PRO A 877 -20.38 16.66 -11.00
CA PRO A 877 -20.09 15.31 -11.49
C PRO A 877 -20.99 14.97 -12.67
N THR A 878 -20.51 15.14 -13.89
CA THR A 878 -21.26 14.96 -15.13
C THR A 878 -21.14 13.52 -15.65
N PRO A 879 -22.24 12.79 -15.88
CA PRO A 879 -22.22 11.42 -16.40
C PRO A 879 -21.52 11.27 -17.75
N VAL A 880 -20.65 10.27 -17.87
CA VAL A 880 -19.79 10.07 -19.05
C VAL A 880 -20.58 9.84 -20.34
N ASP A 881 -21.69 9.12 -20.26
CA ASP A 881 -22.57 8.87 -21.38
C ASP A 881 -23.22 10.17 -21.91
N TYR A 882 -23.68 11.06 -21.02
CA TYR A 882 -24.19 12.37 -21.42
C TYR A 882 -23.10 13.22 -22.11
N VAL A 883 -21.88 13.24 -21.55
CA VAL A 883 -20.76 13.97 -22.15
C VAL A 883 -20.44 13.42 -23.55
N ALA A 884 -20.39 12.10 -23.71
CA ALA A 884 -20.11 11.44 -24.98
C ALA A 884 -21.21 11.70 -26.02
N GLU A 885 -22.50 11.56 -25.62
CA GLU A 885 -23.66 11.84 -26.44
C GLU A 885 -23.71 13.29 -26.94
N ALA A 886 -23.41 14.26 -26.03
CA ALA A 886 -23.41 15.68 -26.39
C ALA A 886 -22.25 16.00 -27.34
N ILE A 887 -21.01 15.54 -27.07
CA ILE A 887 -19.86 15.76 -27.97
C ILE A 887 -20.15 15.14 -29.35
N ALA A 888 -20.63 13.90 -29.40
CA ALA A 888 -20.93 13.24 -30.65
C ALA A 888 -22.03 13.99 -31.44
N HIS A 889 -23.04 14.53 -30.78
CA HIS A 889 -24.09 15.33 -31.45
C HIS A 889 -23.53 16.66 -32.01
N LEU A 890 -22.81 17.40 -31.18
CA LEU A 890 -22.23 18.70 -31.53
C LEU A 890 -21.17 18.61 -32.64
N SER A 891 -20.40 17.52 -32.66
CA SER A 891 -19.30 17.32 -33.62
C SER A 891 -19.77 16.84 -35.00
N LEU A 892 -20.91 16.18 -35.09
CA LEU A 892 -21.43 15.61 -36.33
C LEU A 892 -22.31 16.58 -37.13
N ASP A 893 -22.77 17.66 -36.53
CA ASP A 893 -23.57 18.69 -37.19
C ASP A 893 -22.70 19.95 -37.46
N ALA A 894 -22.45 20.25 -38.71
CA ALA A 894 -21.64 21.40 -39.13
C ALA A 894 -22.14 22.76 -38.56
N LYS A 895 -23.39 22.85 -38.15
CA LYS A 895 -23.96 24.05 -37.53
C LYS A 895 -23.29 24.41 -36.21
N TYR A 896 -22.77 23.41 -35.48
CA TYR A 896 -22.15 23.58 -34.20
C TYR A 896 -20.60 23.56 -34.22
N THR A 897 -20.04 23.46 -35.44
CA THR A 897 -18.58 23.52 -35.61
C THR A 897 -18.01 24.86 -35.24
N GLY A 898 -16.92 24.90 -34.53
CA GLY A 898 -16.24 26.14 -34.14
C GLY A 898 -16.74 26.77 -32.84
N GLY A 899 -17.70 26.13 -32.16
CA GLY A 899 -18.28 26.61 -30.90
C GLY A 899 -17.47 26.23 -29.67
N GLN A 900 -17.83 26.88 -28.56
CA GLN A 900 -17.32 26.58 -27.21
C GLN A 900 -18.49 26.05 -26.38
N TYR A 901 -18.23 24.97 -25.64
CA TYR A 901 -19.29 24.19 -24.96
C TYR A 901 -18.87 23.80 -23.56
N ASN A 902 -19.55 24.33 -22.54
CA ASN A 902 -19.42 23.84 -21.18
C ASN A 902 -20.35 22.64 -20.99
N ILE A 903 -19.82 21.43 -21.00
CA ILE A 903 -20.63 20.19 -20.92
C ILE A 903 -20.73 19.72 -19.47
N LEU A 904 -21.76 20.18 -18.81
CA LEU A 904 -22.04 19.87 -17.40
C LEU A 904 -23.54 19.90 -17.13
N VAL A 905 -23.91 19.55 -15.93
CA VAL A 905 -25.28 19.66 -15.43
C VAL A 905 -25.47 21.08 -14.87
N PRO A 906 -26.53 21.81 -15.24
CA PRO A 906 -26.84 23.13 -14.67
C PRO A 906 -26.99 23.08 -13.16
N GLN A 907 -26.67 24.19 -12.49
CA GLN A 907 -26.62 24.30 -11.03
C GLN A 907 -27.91 23.87 -10.35
N GLU A 908 -29.06 24.17 -10.92
CA GLU A 908 -30.37 23.79 -10.36
C GLU A 908 -30.71 22.30 -10.47
N LYS A 909 -29.89 21.53 -11.20
CA LYS A 909 -30.03 20.07 -11.38
C LYS A 909 -28.95 19.24 -10.69
N GLU A 910 -28.11 19.86 -9.87
CA GLU A 910 -27.04 19.16 -9.15
C GLU A 910 -27.17 19.32 -7.62
N LEU A 911 -26.54 18.39 -6.89
CA LEU A 911 -26.35 18.50 -5.45
C LEU A 911 -25.07 19.27 -5.13
N SER A 912 -25.13 20.13 -4.11
CA SER A 912 -23.94 20.77 -3.54
C SER A 912 -23.04 19.75 -2.83
N HIS A 913 -21.82 20.16 -2.50
CA HIS A 913 -20.89 19.32 -1.72
C HIS A 913 -21.51 18.83 -0.41
N LEU A 914 -22.17 19.72 0.35
CA LEU A 914 -22.78 19.36 1.62
C LEU A 914 -23.96 18.41 1.44
N GLU A 915 -24.86 18.67 0.47
CA GLU A 915 -26.01 17.81 0.19
C GLU A 915 -25.60 16.39 -0.21
N ILE A 916 -24.49 16.22 -0.94
CA ILE A 916 -23.94 14.88 -1.28
C ILE A 916 -23.57 14.13 0.00
N PHE A 917 -22.81 14.75 0.91
CA PHE A 917 -22.36 14.08 2.13
C PHE A 917 -23.48 13.89 3.16
N GLU A 918 -24.38 14.87 3.30
CA GLU A 918 -25.58 14.74 4.14
C GLU A 918 -26.47 13.59 3.66
N TYR A 919 -26.60 13.43 2.35
CA TYR A 919 -27.33 12.28 1.80
C TYR A 919 -26.62 10.94 2.06
N ILE A 920 -25.30 10.90 1.95
CA ILE A 920 -24.51 9.69 2.29
C ILE A 920 -24.68 9.36 3.78
N GLN A 921 -24.76 10.35 4.68
CA GLN A 921 -25.13 10.15 6.10
C GLN A 921 -26.54 9.58 6.26
N GLU A 922 -27.55 10.10 5.52
CA GLU A 922 -28.92 9.58 5.50
C GLU A 922 -28.96 8.07 5.11
N LEU A 923 -28.02 7.63 4.31
CA LEU A 923 -27.88 6.22 3.90
C LEU A 923 -27.17 5.34 4.93
N GLY A 924 -26.83 5.89 6.10
CA GLY A 924 -26.29 5.15 7.24
C GLY A 924 -24.77 5.20 7.40
N TYR A 925 -24.05 6.00 6.61
CA TYR A 925 -22.61 6.17 6.77
C TYR A 925 -22.31 7.15 7.92
N PRO A 926 -21.49 6.78 8.91
CA PRO A 926 -21.18 7.63 10.06
C PRO A 926 -20.15 8.70 9.68
N LEU A 927 -20.60 9.78 9.03
CA LEU A 927 -19.75 10.86 8.59
C LEU A 927 -19.88 12.07 9.52
N GLN A 928 -18.77 12.73 9.85
CA GLN A 928 -18.74 13.95 10.62
C GLN A 928 -18.33 15.14 9.74
N LYS A 929 -19.14 16.19 9.74
CA LYS A 929 -18.77 17.48 9.13
C LYS A 929 -17.78 18.22 10.02
N ILE A 930 -16.62 18.58 9.49
CA ILE A 930 -15.55 19.26 10.24
C ILE A 930 -15.04 20.48 9.47
N SER A 931 -14.34 21.38 10.16
CA SER A 931 -13.75 22.54 9.47
C SER A 931 -12.68 22.11 8.44
N PRO A 932 -12.52 22.85 7.33
CA PRO A 932 -11.52 22.55 6.31
C PRO A 932 -10.10 22.39 6.86
N LYS A 933 -9.74 23.24 7.83
CA LYS A 933 -8.43 23.18 8.48
C LYS A 933 -8.22 21.86 9.25
N ASN A 934 -9.23 21.44 10.01
CA ASN A 934 -9.15 20.17 10.76
C ASN A 934 -9.14 18.98 9.82
N TRP A 935 -9.88 19.04 8.71
CA TRP A 935 -9.87 18.02 7.69
C TRP A 935 -8.49 17.90 7.02
N LEU A 936 -7.85 19.03 6.64
CA LEU A 936 -6.48 19.03 6.09
C LEU A 936 -5.46 18.46 7.08
N ASN A 937 -5.60 18.74 8.37
CA ASN A 937 -4.71 18.19 9.40
C ASN A 937 -4.89 16.67 9.53
N SER A 938 -6.11 16.15 9.37
CA SER A 938 -6.36 14.71 9.45
C SER A 938 -5.83 13.93 8.24
N LEU A 939 -5.51 14.59 7.12
CA LEU A 939 -4.90 13.92 5.95
C LEU A 939 -3.52 13.35 6.26
N SER A 940 -2.77 13.94 7.18
CA SER A 940 -1.43 13.45 7.56
C SER A 940 -1.44 12.08 8.26
N THR A 941 -2.62 11.66 8.73
CA THR A 941 -2.82 10.37 9.42
C THR A 941 -3.53 9.31 8.56
N LEU A 942 -3.71 9.59 7.25
CA LEU A 942 -4.42 8.67 6.36
C LEU A 942 -3.61 7.40 6.10
N SER A 943 -4.31 6.27 6.13
CA SER A 943 -3.78 5.00 5.64
C SER A 943 -3.41 5.09 4.15
N THR A 944 -2.35 4.37 3.75
CA THR A 944 -1.96 4.22 2.33
C THR A 944 -3.05 3.62 1.46
N THR A 945 -4.00 2.89 2.05
CA THR A 945 -5.15 2.31 1.36
C THR A 945 -6.27 3.30 1.10
N ASN A 946 -6.26 4.47 1.78
CA ASN A 946 -7.28 5.49 1.56
C ASN A 946 -7.11 6.10 0.16
N PRO A 947 -8.18 6.25 -0.64
CA PRO A 947 -8.12 6.84 -1.98
C PRO A 947 -7.53 8.25 -2.05
N LEU A 948 -7.55 9.00 -0.94
CA LEU A 948 -6.96 10.33 -0.84
C LEU A 948 -5.46 10.31 -0.55
N HIS A 949 -4.92 9.19 -0.07
CA HIS A 949 -3.51 9.12 0.32
C HIS A 949 -2.55 9.62 -0.78
N PRO A 950 -2.69 9.24 -2.07
CA PRO A 950 -1.83 9.77 -3.13
C PRO A 950 -1.96 11.28 -3.35
N LEU A 951 -3.03 11.90 -2.86
CA LEU A 951 -3.37 13.32 -3.07
C LEU A 951 -3.07 14.19 -1.85
N ILE A 952 -2.50 13.64 -0.76
CA ILE A 952 -2.23 14.39 0.47
C ILE A 952 -1.37 15.63 0.17
N SER A 953 -0.27 15.45 -0.57
CA SER A 953 0.61 16.57 -0.94
C SER A 953 -0.11 17.63 -1.76
N PHE A 954 -0.97 17.21 -2.68
CA PHE A 954 -1.79 18.11 -3.50
C PHE A 954 -2.72 18.98 -2.64
N PHE A 955 -3.37 18.41 -1.62
CA PHE A 955 -4.26 19.17 -0.74
C PHE A 955 -3.53 20.05 0.27
N GLN A 956 -2.33 19.66 0.72
CA GLN A 956 -1.56 20.38 1.73
C GLN A 956 -0.60 21.41 1.14
N GLU A 957 -0.33 21.36 -0.16
CA GLU A 957 0.55 22.31 -0.83
C GLU A 957 -0.06 23.72 -0.81
N LYS A 958 0.76 24.71 -0.42
CA LYS A 958 0.39 26.12 -0.45
C LYS A 958 0.73 26.70 -1.81
N VAL A 959 -0.28 27.04 -2.59
CA VAL A 959 -0.14 27.42 -4.00
C VAL A 959 -0.31 28.92 -4.23
N TYR A 960 -1.04 29.62 -3.38
CA TYR A 960 -1.29 31.05 -3.55
C TYR A 960 -0.54 31.87 -2.50
N GLN A 961 0.48 32.62 -2.95
CA GLN A 961 1.33 33.50 -2.12
C GLN A 961 1.92 32.78 -0.88
N ASP A 962 2.18 31.48 -0.97
CA ASP A 962 2.63 30.59 0.12
C ASP A 962 1.74 30.63 1.38
N ARG A 963 0.46 31.03 1.23
CA ARG A 963 -0.48 31.18 2.33
C ARG A 963 -1.66 30.23 2.29
N SER A 964 -2.25 30.01 1.11
CA SER A 964 -3.47 29.19 0.95
C SER A 964 -3.20 27.91 0.20
N THR A 965 -3.80 26.82 0.68
CA THR A 965 -3.78 25.53 0.00
C THR A 965 -4.70 25.55 -1.22
N ILE A 966 -4.51 24.57 -2.13
CA ILE A 966 -5.36 24.40 -3.31
C ILE A 966 -6.84 24.25 -2.92
N LEU A 967 -7.12 23.57 -1.83
CA LEU A 967 -8.48 23.33 -1.34
C LEU A 967 -9.11 24.61 -0.80
N GLU A 968 -8.32 25.49 -0.16
CA GLU A 968 -8.78 26.77 0.35
C GLU A 968 -9.09 27.77 -0.77
N VAL A 969 -8.43 27.69 -1.93
CA VAL A 969 -8.76 28.53 -3.09
C VAL A 969 -9.87 27.96 -3.94
N HIS A 970 -10.07 26.63 -3.94
CA HIS A 970 -11.13 25.95 -4.69
C HIS A 970 -12.39 25.65 -3.86
N HIS A 971 -12.60 26.31 -2.71
CA HIS A 971 -13.76 26.07 -1.84
C HIS A 971 -15.09 26.60 -2.42
N ARG A 972 -15.04 27.40 -3.49
CA ARG A 972 -16.20 27.98 -4.19
C ARG A 972 -16.18 27.53 -5.64
N THR A 973 -17.37 27.26 -6.20
CA THR A 973 -17.53 26.92 -7.61
C THR A 973 -18.49 27.92 -8.26
N PRO A 974 -18.09 28.58 -9.37
CA PRO A 974 -18.97 29.50 -10.08
C PRO A 974 -20.14 28.75 -10.74
N ASN A 975 -21.17 29.51 -11.11
CA ASN A 975 -22.21 29.04 -12.01
C ASN A 975 -21.68 29.05 -13.44
N PHE A 976 -21.43 27.91 -14.04
CA PHE A 976 -21.02 27.79 -15.42
C PHE A 976 -22.27 27.74 -16.31
N GLN A 977 -22.37 28.64 -17.25
CA GLN A 977 -23.46 28.64 -18.24
C GLN A 977 -23.28 27.48 -19.22
N THR A 978 -24.40 26.89 -19.66
CA THR A 978 -24.46 25.69 -20.52
C THR A 978 -25.48 25.85 -21.65
N GLU A 979 -25.81 27.10 -21.96
CA GLU A 979 -26.89 27.45 -22.88
C GLU A 979 -26.67 26.93 -24.31
N ASN A 980 -25.40 26.96 -24.78
CA ASN A 980 -25.03 26.46 -26.09
C ASN A 980 -25.31 24.95 -26.22
N VAL A 981 -24.94 24.17 -25.21
CA VAL A 981 -25.18 22.70 -25.19
C VAL A 981 -26.67 22.42 -25.07
N LEU A 982 -27.37 23.06 -24.14
CA LEU A 982 -28.82 22.83 -23.93
C LEU A 982 -29.63 23.21 -25.13
N HIS A 983 -29.30 24.32 -25.81
CA HIS A 983 -29.93 24.73 -27.06
C HIS A 983 -29.68 23.70 -28.19
N ALA A 984 -28.42 23.21 -28.28
CA ALA A 984 -28.07 22.26 -29.33
C ALA A 984 -28.75 20.90 -29.18
N ILE A 985 -28.95 20.39 -27.95
CA ILE A 985 -29.60 19.11 -27.70
C ILE A 985 -31.13 19.21 -27.64
N GLN A 986 -31.71 20.40 -27.69
CA GLN A 986 -33.16 20.60 -27.68
C GLN A 986 -33.84 19.94 -28.87
N GLY A 987 -34.83 19.09 -28.59
CA GLY A 987 -35.52 18.33 -29.60
C GLY A 987 -34.81 17.04 -30.06
N THR A 988 -33.69 16.70 -29.44
CA THR A 988 -33.03 15.40 -29.61
C THR A 988 -33.44 14.43 -28.49
N ASN A 989 -32.94 13.19 -28.55
CA ASN A 989 -33.12 12.18 -27.49
C ASN A 989 -32.06 12.30 -26.38
N ILE A 990 -31.20 13.34 -26.43
CA ILE A 990 -30.15 13.56 -25.41
C ILE A 990 -30.77 14.35 -24.27
N GLU A 991 -30.85 13.72 -23.11
CA GLU A 991 -31.38 14.33 -21.91
C GLU A 991 -30.26 14.82 -20.99
N CYS A 992 -30.30 16.12 -20.64
CA CYS A 992 -29.42 16.66 -19.60
C CYS A 992 -29.81 16.03 -18.26
N PRO A 993 -28.92 15.24 -17.61
CA PRO A 993 -29.24 14.53 -16.40
C PRO A 993 -29.49 15.45 -15.22
N THR A 994 -30.10 14.91 -14.16
CA THR A 994 -30.15 15.54 -12.82
C THR A 994 -29.21 14.75 -11.90
N ILE A 995 -28.36 15.45 -11.19
CA ILE A 995 -27.51 14.86 -10.15
C ILE A 995 -28.30 14.93 -8.85
N ASP A 996 -29.12 13.90 -8.64
CA ASP A 996 -29.99 13.80 -7.47
C ASP A 996 -29.54 12.69 -6.50
N LYS A 997 -30.28 12.57 -5.40
CA LYS A 997 -30.05 11.50 -4.40
C LYS A 997 -30.10 10.09 -5.01
N ASN A 998 -30.92 9.87 -6.03
CA ASN A 998 -31.04 8.56 -6.67
C ASN A 998 -29.78 8.21 -7.45
N LEU A 999 -29.21 9.16 -8.18
CA LEU A 999 -27.97 8.93 -8.93
C LEU A 999 -26.79 8.73 -7.98
N ILE A 1000 -26.66 9.52 -6.91
CA ILE A 1000 -25.63 9.33 -5.88
C ILE A 1000 -25.76 7.94 -5.24
N ARG A 1001 -26.99 7.52 -4.88
CA ARG A 1001 -27.24 6.17 -4.36
C ARG A 1001 -26.79 5.06 -5.33
N GLN A 1002 -26.99 5.26 -6.61
CA GLN A 1002 -26.55 4.30 -7.64
C GLN A 1002 -25.02 4.26 -7.80
N TYR A 1003 -24.31 5.33 -7.45
CA TYR A 1003 -22.85 5.38 -7.46
C TYR A 1003 -22.21 4.89 -6.16
N LEU A 1004 -22.98 4.64 -5.10
CA LEU A 1004 -22.44 4.14 -3.81
C LEU A 1004 -21.51 2.92 -3.95
N PRO A 1005 -21.82 1.90 -4.80
CA PRO A 1005 -20.91 0.78 -5.01
C PRO A 1005 -19.52 1.19 -5.56
N ASN A 1006 -19.43 2.37 -6.19
CA ASN A 1006 -18.19 2.93 -6.69
C ASN A 1006 -17.41 3.70 -5.60
N PHE A 1007 -18.14 4.28 -4.63
CA PHE A 1007 -17.53 4.96 -3.48
C PHE A 1007 -17.11 3.97 -2.40
N ASP A 1008 -17.86 2.91 -2.23
CA ASP A 1008 -17.64 1.85 -1.26
C ASP A 1008 -17.75 0.48 -1.93
N LYS A 1009 -16.61 -0.19 -2.15
CA LYS A 1009 -16.54 -1.52 -2.78
C LYS A 1009 -17.26 -2.61 -1.96
N ASN A 1010 -17.60 -2.34 -0.71
CA ASN A 1010 -18.27 -3.28 0.20
C ASN A 1010 -19.78 -3.05 0.32
N PHE A 1011 -20.32 -2.10 -0.45
CA PHE A 1011 -21.75 -1.84 -0.48
C PHE A 1011 -22.50 -3.04 -1.05
N SER A 1012 -23.22 -3.80 -0.21
CA SER A 1012 -24.07 -4.89 -0.67
C SER A 1012 -25.45 -4.38 -1.07
N THR A 1013 -25.95 -4.81 -2.24
CA THR A 1013 -27.27 -4.44 -2.78
C THR A 1013 -28.45 -4.89 -1.88
N LYS A 1014 -28.22 -5.63 -0.80
CA LYS A 1014 -29.23 -5.97 0.19
C LYS A 1014 -29.79 -4.76 0.95
N HIS A 1015 -28.98 -3.73 1.19
CA HIS A 1015 -29.47 -2.48 1.78
C HIS A 1015 -30.42 -1.69 0.86
N LEU A 1016 -30.42 -1.98 -0.43
CA LEU A 1016 -31.36 -1.36 -1.38
C LEU A 1016 -32.80 -1.88 -1.24
N GLN A 1017 -33.01 -3.06 -0.71
CA GLN A 1017 -34.34 -3.68 -0.56
C GLN A 1017 -35.01 -3.35 0.78
N ASP A 1018 -34.23 -3.17 1.86
CA ASP A 1018 -34.80 -2.93 3.19
C ASP A 1018 -35.30 -1.49 3.40
N THR A 1019 -34.77 -0.50 2.64
CA THR A 1019 -35.26 0.89 2.71
C THR A 1019 -36.44 1.18 1.76
N ALA A 1020 -36.74 0.29 0.80
CA ALA A 1020 -37.95 0.39 -0.04
C ALA A 1020 -39.22 0.00 0.74
N SER A 1021 -39.11 -0.67 1.88
CA SER A 1021 -40.21 -1.08 2.76
C SER A 1021 -40.58 -0.08 3.86
N LEU A 1022 -39.88 1.06 3.95
CA LEU A 1022 -40.11 2.09 4.98
C LEU A 1022 -40.81 3.35 4.44
N ASN A 1023 -41.23 3.37 3.18
CA ASN A 1023 -42.03 4.44 2.59
C ASN A 1023 -43.33 3.85 2.03
N TYR A 1024 -44.24 3.44 2.91
CA TYR A 1024 -45.69 3.37 2.73
C TYR A 1024 -46.36 3.89 3.97
#